data_f0d9881775530365a534cb5ed1aa2314
#
_entry.id   f0d9881775530365a534cb5ed1aa2314
#
_cell.length_a   1.000
_cell.length_b   1.000
_cell.length_c   1.000
_cell.angle_alpha   90.00
_cell.angle_beta   90.00
_cell.angle_gamma   90.00
#
_symmetry.space_group_name_H-M   'P 1'
#
loop_
_entity.id
_entity.type
_entity.pdbx_description
1 polymer ?
#
loop_
_entity_poly.entity_id
_entity_poly.type
_entity_poly.pdbx_seq_one_letter_code
_entity_poly.pdbx_strand_id
1 'polypeptide(L)'
;MKLLMRDEAKGREHTIFVTIFSALMVMLAIVVMLMASATAISGVTLQLDENAVDILDKQVENRAGYIQDQLQQAQELTDLSTYINETAQQMLDDETLSLKTLDSSSSDSLPLLLAAAPRMLETLRSKRITGIFLILNTHDFTGRTSGDRLPCVYLRDLDPDAAPSVVNSDILLECAPSELVQTFDIATDKAWSPALQYLDGEQDVFYVRPFQTAYEDVERMGAANYGRWTTLPYKLLGDDREAIAYAQPLILDNGTVYGVLGVELLESYMDTKLPWNELQNDHHGSYLLASTTSDLKGEVLDLHVTSNTGEQSVPLRNAKWELTLRRSNNYWYYMMDGRQQIASIRQISLYSRNAPFSGERWLLVGVVGKNDLFSFSQSMTKLMGLAVLLTMGIGLACAFLVSFGLAQPVAQLSKELVDAQEQRKAVPEFSRTGIRELDRLAESIVTLSTDNYKAAVAERNRIEHERDYDALTGLYSRQAFFRVCGELFEKPDTLRHAALMMTDLDNLKTINDTYGHDWGDIYLRQTAHSLRQNSPGGTVVARLSGDEFLLLFYGYETREALRADIKKLEENFAQSSAALPDGKGLCIRMSGGVAWYPEDALDLDTLKKYADFAMYEVKHSTKGEIREFDMERYRAGVYAMEQRSDFEKLIRERRV
;
A
#
# COMPACT_ATOMS: atom_id res chain seq x y z
N MET A 1 65.43 5.10 -58.29
CA MET A 1 64.07 4.51 -58.20
C MET A 1 64.00 3.25 -57.34
N LYS A 2 65.05 2.86 -56.60
CA LYS A 2 65.10 1.73 -55.64
C LYS A 2 65.22 2.17 -54.19
N LEU A 3 65.29 3.43 -53.91
CA LEU A 3 65.34 4.03 -52.56
C LEU A 3 64.01 4.63 -52.08
N LEU A 4 63.05 4.79 -53.01
CA LEU A 4 61.67 5.34 -52.66
C LEU A 4 60.59 4.30 -52.45
N MET A 5 60.93 2.99 -52.61
CA MET A 5 59.98 1.88 -52.35
C MET A 5 60.21 1.14 -51.02
N ARG A 6 61.05 1.68 -50.12
CA ARG A 6 61.36 1.06 -48.83
C ARG A 6 60.71 1.68 -47.62
N ASP A 7 59.88 2.75 -47.82
CA ASP A 7 59.22 3.46 -46.72
C ASP A 7 57.75 3.28 -46.63
N GLU A 8 57.06 2.53 -47.53
CA GLU A 8 55.63 2.29 -47.47
C GLU A 8 55.21 0.99 -46.75
N ALA A 9 56.18 0.20 -46.19
CA ALA A 9 55.86 -1.02 -45.45
C ALA A 9 56.19 -0.95 -43.94
N LYS A 10 56.34 0.24 -43.36
CA LYS A 10 56.26 0.40 -41.91
C LYS A 10 54.80 0.50 -41.51
N GLY A 11 54.10 -0.65 -41.52
CA GLY A 11 52.91 -0.79 -40.71
C GLY A 11 53.28 -0.37 -39.29
N ARG A 12 52.47 0.49 -38.69
CA ARG A 12 52.63 0.92 -37.31
C ARG A 12 52.75 -0.32 -36.43
N GLU A 13 53.99 -0.69 -36.04
CA GLU A 13 54.23 -1.72 -35.04
C GLU A 13 53.73 -1.20 -33.71
N HIS A 14 52.52 -1.60 -33.35
CA HIS A 14 51.96 -1.34 -32.01
C HIS A 14 52.70 -2.25 -31.02
N THR A 15 53.14 -1.68 -29.90
CA THR A 15 53.68 -2.47 -28.82
C THR A 15 52.67 -3.52 -28.35
N ILE A 16 53.09 -4.69 -27.90
CA ILE A 16 52.23 -5.76 -27.37
C ILE A 16 51.25 -5.20 -26.33
N PHE A 17 51.75 -4.27 -25.50
CA PHE A 17 50.89 -3.53 -24.55
C PHE A 17 49.71 -2.83 -25.23
N VAL A 18 49.98 -2.01 -26.25
CA VAL A 18 48.93 -1.26 -26.96
C VAL A 18 47.97 -2.20 -27.66
N THR A 19 48.44 -3.30 -28.23
CA THR A 19 47.61 -4.29 -28.92
C THR A 19 46.68 -5.02 -27.93
N ILE A 20 47.20 -5.51 -26.80
CA ILE A 20 46.43 -6.21 -25.76
C ILE A 20 45.46 -5.21 -25.09
N PHE A 21 45.95 -4.03 -24.73
CA PHE A 21 45.15 -3.01 -24.08
C PHE A 21 44.00 -2.55 -24.98
N SER A 22 44.28 -2.28 -26.27
CA SER A 22 43.23 -1.87 -27.22
C SER A 22 42.20 -2.98 -27.45
N ALA A 23 42.63 -4.24 -27.56
CA ALA A 23 41.72 -5.37 -27.71
C ALA A 23 40.83 -5.55 -26.46
N LEU A 24 41.39 -5.44 -25.25
CA LEU A 24 40.65 -5.50 -23.99
C LEU A 24 39.72 -4.29 -23.83
N MET A 25 40.14 -3.10 -24.27
CA MET A 25 39.30 -1.90 -24.26
C MET A 25 38.10 -2.00 -25.21
N VAL A 26 38.34 -2.56 -26.41
CA VAL A 26 37.24 -2.83 -27.36
C VAL A 26 36.27 -3.86 -26.76
N MET A 27 36.75 -4.93 -26.17
CA MET A 27 35.94 -5.95 -25.51
C MET A 27 35.15 -5.34 -24.33
N LEU A 28 35.82 -4.53 -23.51
CA LEU A 28 35.16 -3.81 -22.42
C LEU A 28 34.04 -2.86 -22.94
N ALA A 29 34.36 -2.09 -24.00
CA ALA A 29 33.39 -1.20 -24.63
C ALA A 29 32.16 -1.95 -25.17
N ILE A 30 32.39 -3.13 -25.78
CA ILE A 30 31.31 -4.01 -26.25
C ILE A 30 30.46 -4.51 -25.07
N VAL A 31 31.10 -5.00 -24.00
CA VAL A 31 30.38 -5.47 -22.80
C VAL A 31 29.54 -4.34 -22.15
N VAL A 32 30.18 -3.16 -21.98
CA VAL A 32 29.48 -1.98 -21.44
C VAL A 32 28.31 -1.55 -22.35
N MET A 33 28.56 -1.55 -23.67
CA MET A 33 27.51 -1.22 -24.65
C MET A 33 26.38 -2.26 -24.64
N LEU A 34 26.68 -3.56 -24.52
CA LEU A 34 25.69 -4.62 -24.39
C LEU A 34 24.91 -4.51 -23.09
N MET A 35 25.56 -4.22 -21.97
CA MET A 35 24.89 -3.98 -20.70
C MET A 35 23.99 -2.74 -20.77
N ALA A 36 24.50 -1.63 -21.31
CA ALA A 36 23.71 -0.39 -21.47
C ALA A 36 22.55 -0.58 -22.45
N SER A 37 22.76 -1.31 -23.54
CA SER A 37 21.69 -1.62 -24.49
C SER A 37 20.68 -2.63 -23.92
N ALA A 38 21.10 -3.64 -23.17
CA ALA A 38 20.21 -4.57 -22.49
C ALA A 38 19.33 -3.86 -21.46
N THR A 39 19.88 -2.90 -20.69
CA THR A 39 19.11 -2.09 -19.74
C THR A 39 18.17 -1.11 -20.44
N ALA A 40 18.58 -0.52 -21.56
CA ALA A 40 17.74 0.38 -22.36
C ALA A 40 16.63 -0.37 -23.14
N ILE A 41 16.95 -1.54 -23.71
CA ILE A 41 16.00 -2.37 -24.47
C ILE A 41 15.02 -3.13 -23.56
N SER A 42 15.44 -3.49 -22.35
CA SER A 42 14.57 -4.24 -21.43
C SER A 42 13.34 -3.46 -20.97
N GLY A 43 13.28 -2.15 -21.19
CA GLY A 43 12.16 -1.31 -20.76
C GLY A 43 11.90 -1.33 -19.24
N VAL A 44 12.87 -1.86 -18.44
CA VAL A 44 12.70 -2.07 -17.00
C VAL A 44 12.26 -0.81 -16.28
N THR A 45 12.87 0.33 -16.63
CA THR A 45 12.49 1.61 -16.01
C THR A 45 11.08 2.04 -16.41
N LEU A 46 10.72 1.83 -17.67
CA LEU A 46 9.37 2.13 -18.17
C LEU A 46 8.34 1.21 -17.49
N GLN A 47 8.66 -0.06 -17.36
CA GLN A 47 7.80 -1.04 -16.70
C GLN A 47 7.69 -0.79 -15.18
N LEU A 48 8.75 -0.30 -14.55
CA LEU A 48 8.71 0.12 -13.15
C LEU A 48 7.84 1.37 -12.95
N ASP A 49 7.92 2.32 -13.88
CA ASP A 49 7.06 3.50 -13.87
C ASP A 49 5.59 3.13 -14.11
N GLU A 50 5.30 2.25 -15.08
CA GLU A 50 3.95 1.72 -15.33
C GLU A 50 3.43 0.97 -14.10
N ASN A 51 4.23 0.09 -13.50
CA ASN A 51 3.86 -0.63 -12.29
C ASN A 51 3.58 0.32 -11.11
N ALA A 52 4.34 1.40 -10.97
CA ALA A 52 4.11 2.39 -9.92
C ALA A 52 2.76 3.10 -10.10
N VAL A 53 2.41 3.45 -11.34
CA VAL A 53 1.10 4.02 -11.67
C VAL A 53 -0.02 2.99 -11.44
N ASP A 54 0.17 1.74 -11.84
CA ASP A 54 -0.80 0.67 -11.63
C ASP A 54 -1.04 0.38 -10.14
N ILE A 55 0.00 0.46 -9.31
CA ILE A 55 -0.12 0.31 -7.86
C ILE A 55 -0.94 1.47 -7.28
N LEU A 56 -0.62 2.71 -7.67
CA LEU A 56 -1.39 3.88 -7.28
C LEU A 56 -2.85 3.74 -7.70
N ASP A 57 -3.08 3.32 -8.93
CA ASP A 57 -4.43 3.12 -9.47
C ASP A 57 -5.24 2.09 -8.67
N LYS A 58 -4.63 0.97 -8.30
CA LYS A 58 -5.27 -0.06 -7.48
C LYS A 58 -5.54 0.39 -6.05
N GLN A 59 -4.61 1.14 -5.46
CA GLN A 59 -4.79 1.69 -4.12
C GLN A 59 -5.97 2.67 -4.09
N VAL A 60 -6.03 3.58 -5.07
CA VAL A 60 -7.13 4.55 -5.20
C VAL A 60 -8.46 3.83 -5.51
N GLU A 61 -8.45 2.80 -6.35
CA GLU A 61 -9.64 1.99 -6.66
C GLU A 61 -10.20 1.28 -5.41
N ASN A 62 -9.31 0.64 -4.63
CA ASN A 62 -9.72 -0.03 -3.39
C ASN A 62 -10.29 0.97 -2.39
N ARG A 63 -9.64 2.11 -2.23
CA ARG A 63 -10.11 3.16 -1.33
C ARG A 63 -11.40 3.81 -1.82
N ALA A 64 -11.55 4.00 -3.14
CA ALA A 64 -12.79 4.51 -3.72
C ALA A 64 -13.98 3.58 -3.46
N GLY A 65 -13.77 2.27 -3.60
CA GLY A 65 -14.78 1.27 -3.23
C GLY A 65 -15.19 1.38 -1.75
N TYR A 66 -14.19 1.46 -0.86
CA TYR A 66 -14.47 1.63 0.57
C TYR A 66 -15.25 2.92 0.87
N ILE A 67 -14.85 4.06 0.29
CA ILE A 67 -15.54 5.35 0.48
C ILE A 67 -16.94 5.31 -0.13
N GLN A 68 -17.10 4.71 -1.30
CA GLN A 68 -18.42 4.53 -1.92
C GLN A 68 -19.36 3.78 -0.99
N ASP A 69 -18.93 2.65 -0.43
CA ASP A 69 -19.72 1.85 0.49
C ASP A 69 -20.10 2.66 1.76
N GLN A 70 -19.16 3.43 2.32
CA GLN A 70 -19.41 4.28 3.48
C GLN A 70 -20.45 5.37 3.17
N LEU A 71 -20.30 6.08 2.05
CA LEU A 71 -21.24 7.13 1.64
C LEU A 71 -22.63 6.55 1.29
N GLN A 72 -22.68 5.38 0.63
CA GLN A 72 -23.94 4.70 0.33
C GLN A 72 -24.65 4.21 1.60
N GLN A 73 -23.92 3.68 2.58
CA GLN A 73 -24.48 3.30 3.88
C GLN A 73 -24.97 4.52 4.66
N ALA A 74 -24.27 5.64 4.58
CA ALA A 74 -24.70 6.89 5.22
C ALA A 74 -26.01 7.43 4.61
N GLN A 75 -26.14 7.39 3.28
CA GLN A 75 -27.33 7.90 2.56
C GLN A 75 -28.57 7.00 2.66
N GLU A 76 -28.44 5.76 3.17
CA GLU A 76 -29.57 4.86 3.34
C GLU A 76 -30.42 5.28 4.55
N LEU A 77 -31.42 6.09 4.28
CA LEU A 77 -32.34 6.68 5.29
C LEU A 77 -33.78 6.23 5.12
N THR A 78 -34.02 5.23 4.28
CA THR A 78 -35.39 4.79 3.92
C THR A 78 -36.23 4.45 5.14
N ASP A 79 -35.70 3.63 6.05
CA ASP A 79 -36.47 3.20 7.25
C ASP A 79 -36.79 4.38 8.16
N LEU A 80 -35.85 5.30 8.37
CA LEU A 80 -36.06 6.47 9.21
C LEU A 80 -37.04 7.46 8.55
N SER A 81 -36.87 7.71 7.24
CA SER A 81 -37.79 8.61 6.52
C SER A 81 -39.22 8.06 6.47
N THR A 82 -39.37 6.75 6.30
CA THR A 82 -40.68 6.09 6.35
C THR A 82 -41.31 6.26 7.72
N TYR A 83 -40.57 5.98 8.80
CA TYR A 83 -41.05 6.17 10.16
C TYR A 83 -41.50 7.62 10.43
N ILE A 84 -40.69 8.60 9.99
CA ILE A 84 -41.04 10.04 10.19
C ILE A 84 -42.26 10.40 9.37
N ASN A 85 -42.39 9.93 8.12
CA ASN A 85 -43.54 10.18 7.26
C ASN A 85 -44.83 9.57 7.83
N GLU A 86 -44.80 8.31 8.29
CA GLU A 86 -45.94 7.65 8.93
C GLU A 86 -46.36 8.39 10.21
N THR A 87 -45.37 8.79 11.01
CA THR A 87 -45.65 9.56 12.24
C THR A 87 -46.25 10.93 11.92
N ALA A 88 -45.71 11.63 10.93
CA ALA A 88 -46.25 12.92 10.50
C ALA A 88 -47.67 12.78 9.95
N GLN A 89 -47.93 11.74 9.13
CA GLN A 89 -49.27 11.46 8.58
C GLN A 89 -50.26 11.17 9.70
N GLN A 90 -49.90 10.32 10.67
CA GLN A 90 -50.75 10.03 11.83
C GLN A 90 -51.05 11.29 12.62
N MET A 91 -50.07 12.16 12.90
CA MET A 91 -50.26 13.41 13.61
C MET A 91 -51.14 14.41 12.84
N LEU A 92 -51.10 14.38 11.50
CA LEU A 92 -51.98 15.16 10.65
C LEU A 92 -53.43 14.65 10.72
N ASP A 93 -53.61 13.33 10.69
CA ASP A 93 -54.92 12.68 10.78
C ASP A 93 -55.56 12.90 12.16
N ASP A 94 -54.75 12.94 13.22
CA ASP A 94 -55.15 13.21 14.61
C ASP A 94 -55.28 14.71 14.91
N GLU A 95 -55.09 15.59 13.93
CA GLU A 95 -55.15 17.07 14.05
C GLU A 95 -54.13 17.64 15.09
N THR A 96 -53.09 16.86 15.45
CA THR A 96 -52.04 17.28 16.39
C THR A 96 -50.90 17.99 15.67
N LEU A 97 -50.85 17.90 14.34
CA LEU A 97 -49.87 18.57 13.47
C LEU A 97 -50.60 19.38 12.39
N SER A 98 -50.09 20.55 12.06
CA SER A 98 -50.60 21.37 10.96
C SER A 98 -49.49 21.79 10.02
N LEU A 99 -49.61 21.43 8.75
CA LEU A 99 -48.62 21.83 7.74
C LEU A 99 -48.53 23.34 7.53
N LYS A 100 -49.59 24.09 7.83
CA LYS A 100 -49.64 25.54 7.64
C LYS A 100 -48.76 26.31 8.62
N THR A 101 -48.51 25.74 9.78
CA THR A 101 -47.76 26.38 10.87
C THR A 101 -46.49 25.63 11.23
N LEU A 102 -46.25 24.49 10.57
CA LEU A 102 -45.16 23.56 10.89
C LEU A 102 -43.76 24.22 10.89
N ASP A 103 -43.51 25.12 9.96
CA ASP A 103 -42.25 25.83 9.79
C ASP A 103 -42.25 27.27 10.34
N SER A 104 -43.36 27.71 10.88
CA SER A 104 -43.53 29.07 11.43
C SER A 104 -43.60 29.13 12.96
N SER A 105 -43.91 28.01 13.61
CA SER A 105 -44.07 27.92 15.07
C SER A 105 -43.32 26.73 15.66
N SER A 106 -42.45 27.01 16.63
CA SER A 106 -41.70 25.96 17.34
C SER A 106 -42.64 25.05 18.16
N SER A 107 -43.80 25.55 18.61
CA SER A 107 -44.78 24.74 19.36
C SER A 107 -45.45 23.70 18.46
N ASP A 108 -45.74 24.05 17.21
CA ASP A 108 -46.50 23.18 16.29
C ASP A 108 -45.60 22.09 15.68
N SER A 109 -44.30 22.35 15.54
CA SER A 109 -43.31 21.39 15.06
C SER A 109 -42.79 20.44 16.15
N LEU A 110 -42.87 20.85 17.41
CA LEU A 110 -42.29 20.13 18.56
C LEU A 110 -42.79 18.67 18.70
N PRO A 111 -44.07 18.32 18.53
CA PRO A 111 -44.52 16.94 18.66
C PRO A 111 -43.80 15.99 17.67
N LEU A 112 -43.65 16.42 16.41
CA LEU A 112 -42.98 15.62 15.37
C LEU A 112 -41.47 15.50 15.65
N LEU A 113 -40.83 16.59 16.07
CA LEU A 113 -39.40 16.59 16.41
C LEU A 113 -39.11 15.67 17.61
N LEU A 114 -39.97 15.69 18.64
CA LEU A 114 -39.86 14.80 19.80
C LEU A 114 -40.07 13.32 19.43
N ALA A 115 -40.99 13.02 18.52
CA ALA A 115 -41.21 11.65 18.04
C ALA A 115 -40.06 11.13 17.16
N ALA A 116 -39.47 12.00 16.34
CA ALA A 116 -38.36 11.64 15.44
C ALA A 116 -37.01 11.45 16.18
N ALA A 117 -36.72 12.28 17.18
CA ALA A 117 -35.42 12.35 17.83
C ALA A 117 -34.88 11.01 18.36
N PRO A 118 -35.64 10.11 19.01
CA PRO A 118 -35.15 8.82 19.47
C PRO A 118 -34.67 7.92 18.33
N ARG A 119 -35.40 7.90 17.22
CA ARG A 119 -35.05 7.12 16.03
C ARG A 119 -33.84 7.72 15.29
N MET A 120 -33.73 9.03 15.28
CA MET A 120 -32.55 9.73 14.77
C MET A 120 -31.32 9.36 15.59
N LEU A 121 -31.40 9.36 16.92
CA LEU A 121 -30.33 8.96 17.81
C LEU A 121 -29.92 7.50 17.61
N GLU A 122 -30.89 6.60 17.47
CA GLU A 122 -30.65 5.19 17.14
C GLU A 122 -29.90 5.04 15.80
N THR A 123 -30.34 5.79 14.78
CA THR A 123 -29.73 5.81 13.46
C THR A 123 -28.30 6.37 13.52
N LEU A 124 -28.06 7.46 14.24
CA LEU A 124 -26.75 8.05 14.45
C LEU A 124 -25.78 7.04 15.08
N ARG A 125 -26.23 6.28 16.07
CA ARG A 125 -25.43 5.27 16.76
C ARG A 125 -25.21 3.98 15.97
N SER A 126 -26.14 3.63 15.08
CA SER A 126 -26.05 2.41 14.25
C SER A 126 -25.23 2.61 12.99
N LYS A 127 -25.10 3.85 12.53
CA LYS A 127 -24.37 4.21 11.32
C LYS A 127 -23.06 4.92 11.68
N ARG A 128 -22.06 4.78 10.84
CA ARG A 128 -20.77 5.49 10.98
C ARG A 128 -20.86 6.87 10.34
N ILE A 129 -21.67 7.74 10.96
CA ILE A 129 -21.92 9.12 10.54
C ILE A 129 -21.65 10.05 11.72
N THR A 130 -21.20 11.26 11.43
CA THR A 130 -20.89 12.24 12.49
C THR A 130 -22.08 13.12 12.86
N GLY A 131 -23.13 13.11 12.07
CA GLY A 131 -24.33 13.86 12.41
C GLY A 131 -25.56 13.40 11.66
N ILE A 132 -26.71 13.73 12.22
CA ILE A 132 -28.03 13.49 11.62
C ILE A 132 -28.93 14.67 11.92
N PHE A 133 -29.68 15.11 10.92
CA PHE A 133 -30.53 16.27 11.05
C PHE A 133 -31.89 16.07 10.40
N LEU A 134 -32.88 16.69 11.00
CA LEU A 134 -34.26 16.86 10.49
C LEU A 134 -34.57 18.35 10.51
N ILE A 135 -34.89 18.91 9.34
CA ILE A 135 -35.24 20.32 9.18
C ILE A 135 -36.64 20.37 8.57
N LEU A 136 -37.53 21.08 9.21
CA LEU A 136 -38.93 21.20 8.77
C LEU A 136 -39.09 22.49 7.97
N ASN A 137 -39.72 22.36 6.81
CA ASN A 137 -40.05 23.46 5.92
C ASN A 137 -41.20 23.04 4.99
N THR A 138 -42.23 23.87 4.86
CA THR A 138 -43.40 23.57 4.02
C THR A 138 -43.53 24.54 2.85
N HIS A 139 -42.72 25.60 2.82
CA HIS A 139 -42.76 26.66 1.82
C HIS A 139 -41.53 26.66 0.92
N ASP A 140 -41.72 27.24 -0.26
CA ASP A 140 -40.64 27.51 -1.19
C ASP A 140 -39.54 28.40 -0.55
N PHE A 141 -38.30 28.05 -0.73
CA PHE A 141 -37.17 28.82 -0.24
C PHE A 141 -36.97 30.16 -0.97
N THR A 142 -37.52 30.34 -2.18
CA THR A 142 -37.43 31.61 -2.92
C THR A 142 -38.11 32.78 -2.22
N GLY A 143 -39.05 32.49 -1.33
CA GLY A 143 -39.76 33.50 -0.51
C GLY A 143 -39.14 33.75 0.87
N ARG A 144 -38.08 33.00 1.27
CA ARG A 144 -37.47 33.16 2.59
C ARG A 144 -36.43 34.28 2.60
N THR A 145 -36.24 34.85 3.78
CA THR A 145 -35.26 35.92 4.00
C THR A 145 -34.17 35.46 4.99
N SER A 146 -33.00 36.02 4.86
CA SER A 146 -31.89 35.76 5.78
C SER A 146 -32.30 36.11 7.20
N GLY A 147 -32.15 35.13 8.11
CA GLY A 147 -32.55 35.24 9.50
C GLY A 147 -33.84 34.49 9.84
N ASP A 148 -34.62 34.00 8.86
CA ASP A 148 -35.73 33.11 9.10
C ASP A 148 -35.27 31.86 9.86
N ARG A 149 -36.11 31.37 10.76
CA ARG A 149 -35.80 30.23 11.63
C ARG A 149 -36.59 29.02 11.22
N LEU A 150 -35.87 27.91 10.96
CA LEU A 150 -36.47 26.64 10.60
C LEU A 150 -36.45 25.70 11.81
N PRO A 151 -37.59 25.11 12.19
CA PRO A 151 -37.60 24.08 13.23
C PRO A 151 -36.71 22.90 12.81
N CYS A 152 -35.84 22.46 13.72
CA CYS A 152 -34.92 21.39 13.43
C CYS A 152 -34.57 20.56 14.65
N VAL A 153 -34.07 19.35 14.39
CA VAL A 153 -33.21 18.56 15.29
C VAL A 153 -31.93 18.26 14.57
N TYR A 154 -30.82 18.58 15.18
CA TYR A 154 -29.50 18.30 14.64
C TYR A 154 -28.61 17.70 15.74
N LEU A 155 -28.32 16.41 15.61
CA LEU A 155 -27.52 15.62 16.52
C LEU A 155 -26.13 15.38 15.89
N ARG A 156 -25.09 15.45 16.69
CA ARG A 156 -23.73 15.22 16.23
C ARG A 156 -22.97 14.28 17.17
N ASP A 157 -22.24 13.35 16.59
CA ASP A 157 -21.24 12.48 17.21
C ASP A 157 -19.87 12.82 16.61
N LEU A 158 -18.93 13.27 17.42
CA LEU A 158 -17.61 13.67 16.93
C LEU A 158 -16.68 12.49 16.63
N ASP A 159 -16.98 11.32 17.19
CA ASP A 159 -16.19 10.10 17.00
C ASP A 159 -17.07 8.85 16.91
N PRO A 160 -17.77 8.65 15.79
CA PRO A 160 -18.70 7.52 15.62
C PRO A 160 -18.02 6.13 15.58
N ASP A 161 -16.70 6.06 15.60
CA ASP A 161 -15.94 4.81 15.71
C ASP A 161 -15.64 4.45 17.19
N ALA A 162 -15.84 5.38 18.12
CA ALA A 162 -15.70 5.13 19.54
C ALA A 162 -16.86 4.28 20.09
N ALA A 163 -16.65 3.68 21.24
CA ALA A 163 -17.73 2.96 21.91
C ALA A 163 -18.80 3.94 22.41
N PRO A 164 -20.09 3.72 22.08
CA PRO A 164 -21.17 4.65 22.46
C PRO A 164 -21.30 4.79 23.98
N SER A 165 -21.52 6.01 24.45
CA SER A 165 -21.79 6.30 25.85
C SER A 165 -23.21 5.90 26.24
N VAL A 166 -23.34 5.26 27.40
CA VAL A 166 -24.67 4.87 27.94
C VAL A 166 -25.54 6.07 28.26
N VAL A 167 -24.94 7.21 28.62
CA VAL A 167 -25.62 8.45 29.03
C VAL A 167 -25.58 9.54 27.96
N ASN A 168 -25.39 9.16 26.68
CA ASN A 168 -25.34 10.08 25.54
C ASN A 168 -24.32 11.26 25.67
N SER A 169 -23.31 11.12 26.51
CA SER A 169 -22.32 12.19 26.72
C SER A 169 -21.36 12.38 25.55
N ASP A 170 -21.39 11.48 24.59
CA ASP A 170 -20.67 11.45 23.30
C ASP A 170 -21.43 12.20 22.18
N ILE A 171 -22.71 12.51 22.41
CA ILE A 171 -23.58 13.20 21.46
C ILE A 171 -23.72 14.68 21.83
N LEU A 172 -23.75 15.52 20.81
CA LEU A 172 -23.99 16.96 20.92
C LEU A 172 -25.25 17.33 20.16
N LEU A 173 -26.01 18.25 20.76
CA LEU A 173 -27.10 18.94 20.07
C LEU A 173 -26.60 20.26 19.48
N GLU A 174 -26.60 20.32 18.16
CA GLU A 174 -26.24 21.53 17.40
C GLU A 174 -27.45 22.46 17.24
N CYS A 175 -28.62 21.88 16.97
CA CYS A 175 -29.87 22.60 16.83
C CYS A 175 -31.03 21.74 17.32
N ALA A 176 -31.83 22.27 18.22
CA ALA A 176 -33.08 21.66 18.66
C ALA A 176 -33.89 22.63 19.53
N PRO A 177 -35.25 22.52 19.60
CA PRO A 177 -36.06 23.20 20.58
C PRO A 177 -35.59 22.93 22.02
N SER A 178 -35.73 23.90 22.92
CA SER A 178 -35.31 23.81 24.32
C SER A 178 -35.96 22.65 25.08
N GLU A 179 -37.19 22.31 24.73
CA GLU A 179 -37.95 21.21 25.32
C GLU A 179 -37.33 19.85 25.00
N LEU A 180 -36.78 19.71 23.79
CA LEU A 180 -36.12 18.50 23.36
C LEU A 180 -34.79 18.32 24.10
N VAL A 181 -34.01 19.40 24.29
CA VAL A 181 -32.78 19.41 25.10
C VAL A 181 -33.06 18.87 26.50
N GLN A 182 -34.13 19.34 27.14
CA GLN A 182 -34.52 18.91 28.50
C GLN A 182 -34.98 17.45 28.55
N THR A 183 -35.65 16.97 27.48
CA THR A 183 -36.23 15.63 27.46
C THR A 183 -35.18 14.53 27.29
N PHE A 184 -34.14 14.77 26.50
CA PHE A 184 -33.13 13.73 26.12
C PHE A 184 -31.86 13.80 26.94
N ASP A 185 -31.64 14.84 27.76
CA ASP A 185 -30.42 15.05 28.57
C ASP A 185 -29.13 14.93 27.73
N ILE A 186 -29.18 15.46 26.50
CA ILE A 186 -28.03 15.52 25.60
C ILE A 186 -27.35 16.89 25.72
N ALA A 187 -26.04 16.91 25.77
CA ALA A 187 -25.27 18.15 25.83
C ALA A 187 -25.48 19.01 24.58
N THR A 188 -25.68 20.32 24.80
CA THR A 188 -25.70 21.28 23.69
C THR A 188 -24.30 21.69 23.31
N ASP A 189 -24.05 21.86 22.00
CA ASP A 189 -22.79 22.45 21.54
C ASP A 189 -22.72 23.94 21.88
N LYS A 190 -21.49 24.50 21.87
CA LYS A 190 -21.24 25.95 22.11
C LYS A 190 -22.00 26.86 21.12
N ALA A 191 -22.26 26.37 19.90
CA ALA A 191 -22.98 27.07 18.84
C ALA A 191 -24.47 26.70 18.79
N TRP A 192 -24.97 26.02 19.80
CA TRP A 192 -26.40 25.58 19.82
C TRP A 192 -27.39 26.70 19.58
N SER A 193 -28.38 26.39 18.77
CA SER A 193 -29.55 27.25 18.48
C SER A 193 -30.87 26.47 18.62
N PRO A 194 -31.96 27.10 19.09
CA PRO A 194 -33.23 26.45 19.17
C PRO A 194 -33.89 26.16 17.80
N ALA A 195 -33.41 26.78 16.75
CA ALA A 195 -33.88 26.58 15.37
C ALA A 195 -32.76 26.92 14.40
N LEU A 196 -32.73 26.29 13.24
CA LEU A 196 -31.75 26.55 12.19
C LEU A 196 -32.05 27.93 11.55
N GLN A 197 -31.00 28.76 11.47
CA GLN A 197 -31.13 30.06 10.80
C GLN A 197 -30.90 29.89 9.30
N TYR A 198 -31.88 30.30 8.49
CA TYR A 198 -31.71 30.38 7.04
C TYR A 198 -30.80 31.57 6.69
N LEU A 199 -29.86 31.35 5.79
CA LEU A 199 -28.92 32.36 5.28
C LEU A 199 -29.16 32.53 3.77
N ASP A 200 -29.60 33.72 3.37
CA ASP A 200 -29.88 34.03 1.97
C ASP A 200 -28.58 34.07 1.12
N GLY A 201 -28.64 33.56 -0.10
CA GLY A 201 -27.52 33.54 -1.03
C GLY A 201 -26.70 32.24 -1.05
N GLU A 202 -26.89 31.35 -0.13
CA GLU A 202 -26.27 30.03 -0.11
C GLU A 202 -27.18 28.99 -0.79
N GLN A 203 -27.37 29.09 -2.10
CA GLN A 203 -28.22 28.16 -2.87
C GLN A 203 -27.75 26.68 -2.79
N ASP A 204 -26.54 26.45 -2.35
CA ASP A 204 -25.95 25.12 -2.13
C ASP A 204 -25.93 24.67 -0.68
N VAL A 205 -26.71 25.33 0.20
CA VAL A 205 -26.86 24.86 1.58
C VAL A 205 -27.38 23.43 1.58
N PHE A 206 -26.81 22.61 2.42
CA PHE A 206 -26.98 21.15 2.47
C PHE A 206 -28.42 20.65 2.47
N TYR A 207 -29.42 21.47 2.80
CA TYR A 207 -30.84 21.11 2.87
C TYR A 207 -31.71 21.78 1.80
N VAL A 208 -31.31 22.91 1.21
CA VAL A 208 -32.14 23.70 0.29
C VAL A 208 -32.37 22.99 -1.03
N ARG A 209 -31.30 22.54 -1.69
CA ARG A 209 -31.38 21.95 -3.05
C ARG A 209 -32.23 20.67 -3.10
N PRO A 210 -32.04 19.68 -2.22
CA PRO A 210 -32.92 18.49 -2.22
C PRO A 210 -34.38 18.82 -2.02
N PHE A 211 -34.66 19.76 -1.12
CA PHE A 211 -36.05 20.21 -0.86
C PHE A 211 -36.63 20.90 -2.10
N GLN A 212 -35.94 21.92 -2.61
CA GLN A 212 -36.42 22.74 -3.72
C GLN A 212 -36.66 21.91 -4.98
N THR A 213 -35.75 21.01 -5.30
CA THR A 213 -35.87 20.11 -6.47
C THR A 213 -37.11 19.23 -6.35
N ALA A 214 -37.38 18.67 -5.16
CA ALA A 214 -38.61 17.89 -4.95
C ALA A 214 -39.88 18.74 -4.90
N TYR A 215 -39.78 19.96 -4.38
CA TYR A 215 -40.91 20.90 -4.29
C TYR A 215 -41.39 21.36 -5.67
N GLU A 216 -40.45 21.56 -6.60
CA GLU A 216 -40.72 22.01 -7.98
C GLU A 216 -41.11 20.87 -8.93
N ASP A 217 -40.81 19.61 -8.59
CA ASP A 217 -41.06 18.47 -9.47
C ASP A 217 -42.57 18.09 -9.43
N VAL A 218 -43.19 18.14 -10.59
CA VAL A 218 -44.60 17.83 -10.78
C VAL A 218 -44.84 16.31 -10.88
N GLU A 219 -43.91 15.56 -11.45
CA GLU A 219 -44.01 14.12 -11.70
C GLU A 219 -43.70 13.25 -10.48
N ARG A 220 -43.04 13.79 -9.50
CA ARG A 220 -42.64 13.25 -8.19
C ARG A 220 -42.14 11.82 -8.18
N MET A 221 -40.83 11.75 -8.06
CA MET A 221 -40.11 10.50 -7.79
C MET A 221 -40.11 10.18 -6.29
N GLY A 222 -39.68 8.98 -5.91
CA GLY A 222 -39.47 8.66 -4.49
C GLY A 222 -38.42 9.59 -3.84
N ALA A 223 -38.59 9.90 -2.57
CA ALA A 223 -37.77 10.87 -1.83
C ALA A 223 -36.26 10.67 -1.95
N ALA A 224 -35.82 9.42 -1.91
CA ALA A 224 -34.38 9.06 -2.06
C ALA A 224 -33.77 9.49 -3.41
N ASN A 225 -34.58 9.65 -4.49
CA ASN A 225 -34.07 10.10 -5.79
C ASN A 225 -33.70 11.58 -5.79
N TYR A 226 -34.28 12.38 -4.91
CA TYR A 226 -33.93 13.79 -4.72
C TYR A 226 -32.80 13.99 -3.72
N GLY A 227 -32.30 12.89 -3.13
CA GLY A 227 -31.19 12.94 -2.19
C GLY A 227 -29.90 13.44 -2.86
N ARG A 228 -29.18 14.34 -2.18
CA ARG A 228 -27.97 14.97 -2.70
C ARG A 228 -26.90 15.10 -1.62
N TRP A 229 -25.67 14.82 -1.97
CA TRP A 229 -24.48 15.21 -1.20
C TRP A 229 -24.09 16.65 -1.51
N THR A 230 -23.62 17.38 -0.51
CA THR A 230 -23.03 18.71 -0.74
C THR A 230 -21.73 18.55 -1.53
N THR A 231 -21.59 19.35 -2.57
CA THR A 231 -20.38 19.32 -3.44
C THR A 231 -19.19 20.06 -2.82
N LEU A 232 -19.46 20.93 -1.85
CA LEU A 232 -18.46 21.67 -1.07
C LEU A 232 -18.77 21.52 0.42
N PRO A 233 -17.74 21.56 1.30
CA PRO A 233 -17.97 21.58 2.74
C PRO A 233 -18.75 22.84 3.16
N TYR A 234 -19.56 22.69 4.19
CA TYR A 234 -20.29 23.77 4.84
C TYR A 234 -19.94 23.82 6.34
N LYS A 235 -20.32 24.92 6.98
CA LYS A 235 -20.22 25.12 8.42
C LYS A 235 -21.56 25.55 8.97
N LEU A 236 -21.90 25.07 10.15
CA LEU A 236 -23.03 25.64 10.89
C LEU A 236 -22.65 27.01 11.43
N LEU A 237 -23.63 27.89 11.58
CA LEU A 237 -23.41 29.22 12.08
C LEU A 237 -22.85 29.19 13.51
N GLY A 238 -21.64 29.77 13.68
CA GLY A 238 -20.93 29.76 14.97
C GLY A 238 -20.07 28.54 15.23
N ASP A 239 -19.99 27.62 14.27
CA ASP A 239 -19.12 26.44 14.32
C ASP A 239 -17.94 26.59 13.34
N ASP A 240 -16.79 26.11 13.74
CA ASP A 240 -15.56 26.11 12.90
C ASP A 240 -15.38 24.79 12.14
N ARG A 241 -16.13 23.74 12.47
CA ARG A 241 -16.03 22.41 11.89
C ARG A 241 -16.64 22.38 10.50
N GLU A 242 -15.87 21.89 9.54
CA GLU A 242 -16.32 21.69 8.16
C GLU A 242 -16.92 20.30 7.99
N ALA A 243 -18.00 20.21 7.23
CA ALA A 243 -18.74 18.98 7.01
C ALA A 243 -19.29 18.89 5.60
N ILE A 244 -19.50 17.67 5.13
CA ILE A 244 -20.35 17.36 3.98
C ILE A 244 -21.61 16.67 4.48
N ALA A 245 -22.72 16.87 3.80
CA ALA A 245 -23.98 16.23 4.17
C ALA A 245 -24.67 15.62 2.96
N TYR A 246 -25.35 14.52 3.23
CA TYR A 246 -26.39 14.00 2.37
C TYR A 246 -27.75 14.39 2.95
N ALA A 247 -28.62 14.91 2.10
CA ALA A 247 -29.97 15.26 2.50
C ALA A 247 -30.96 14.80 1.45
N GLN A 248 -32.13 14.34 1.91
CA GLN A 248 -33.27 13.98 1.09
C GLN A 248 -34.57 14.64 1.63
N PRO A 249 -35.51 14.99 0.74
CA PRO A 249 -36.76 15.57 1.17
C PRO A 249 -37.63 14.56 1.90
N LEU A 250 -38.45 15.05 2.80
CA LEU A 250 -39.57 14.30 3.38
C LEU A 250 -40.86 14.63 2.61
N ILE A 251 -41.49 13.60 2.08
CA ILE A 251 -42.64 13.73 1.19
C ILE A 251 -43.76 12.85 1.74
N LEU A 252 -44.92 13.43 2.01
CA LEU A 252 -46.12 12.72 2.40
C LEU A 252 -46.75 11.99 1.20
N ASP A 253 -47.64 11.03 1.47
CA ASP A 253 -48.33 10.24 0.43
C ASP A 253 -49.16 11.13 -0.53
N ASN A 254 -49.68 12.27 -0.06
CA ASN A 254 -50.35 13.25 -0.89
C ASN A 254 -49.37 14.08 -1.77
N GLY A 255 -48.09 13.83 -1.62
CA GLY A 255 -47.03 14.49 -2.35
C GLY A 255 -46.54 15.81 -1.75
N THR A 256 -46.99 16.22 -0.57
CA THR A 256 -46.51 17.45 0.07
C THR A 256 -45.10 17.26 0.60
N VAL A 257 -44.18 18.12 0.19
CA VAL A 257 -42.84 18.21 0.75
C VAL A 257 -42.89 19.06 2.01
N TYR A 258 -42.44 18.52 3.15
CA TYR A 258 -42.62 19.19 4.45
C TYR A 258 -41.33 19.31 5.27
N GLY A 259 -40.22 18.88 4.72
CA GLY A 259 -38.95 18.96 5.40
C GLY A 259 -37.82 18.23 4.65
N VAL A 260 -36.72 18.16 5.31
CA VAL A 260 -35.50 17.45 4.84
C VAL A 260 -34.95 16.63 5.98
N LEU A 261 -34.63 15.38 5.68
CA LEU A 261 -33.87 14.47 6.54
C LEU A 261 -32.49 14.29 5.94
N GLY A 262 -31.45 14.35 6.77
CA GLY A 262 -30.11 14.16 6.26
C GLY A 262 -29.11 13.69 7.30
N VAL A 263 -27.93 13.34 6.82
CA VAL A 263 -26.77 12.92 7.61
C VAL A 263 -25.56 13.77 7.28
N GLU A 264 -24.67 13.86 8.23
CA GLU A 264 -23.44 14.65 8.15
C GLU A 264 -22.21 13.76 8.31
N LEU A 265 -21.15 14.11 7.59
CA LEU A 265 -19.81 13.61 7.80
C LEU A 265 -18.87 14.80 7.98
N LEU A 266 -18.27 14.93 9.16
CA LEU A 266 -17.26 15.94 9.44
C LEU A 266 -16.01 15.68 8.58
N GLU A 267 -15.38 16.75 8.11
CA GLU A 267 -14.12 16.65 7.35
C GLU A 267 -13.06 15.92 8.18
N SER A 268 -12.94 16.24 9.46
CA SER A 268 -12.01 15.59 10.38
C SER A 268 -12.23 14.06 10.48
N TYR A 269 -13.47 13.61 10.43
CA TYR A 269 -13.81 12.19 10.40
C TYR A 269 -13.47 11.56 9.05
N MET A 270 -13.83 12.24 7.96
CA MET A 270 -13.46 11.78 6.61
C MET A 270 -11.96 11.66 6.41
N ASP A 271 -11.18 12.55 7.02
CA ASP A 271 -9.72 12.49 7.02
C ASP A 271 -9.19 11.18 7.63
N THR A 272 -9.85 10.64 8.64
CA THR A 272 -9.47 9.33 9.20
C THR A 272 -9.74 8.17 8.24
N LYS A 273 -10.68 8.34 7.31
CA LYS A 273 -11.06 7.31 6.30
C LYS A 273 -10.24 7.40 5.02
N LEU A 274 -9.45 8.46 4.88
CA LEU A 274 -8.59 8.73 3.73
C LEU A 274 -7.11 8.76 4.15
N PRO A 275 -6.54 7.64 4.67
CA PRO A 275 -5.19 7.62 5.22
C PRO A 275 -4.15 7.81 4.11
N TRP A 276 -3.58 8.99 4.05
CA TRP A 276 -2.59 9.40 3.04
C TRP A 276 -1.34 8.50 3.01
N ASN A 277 -0.97 7.89 4.11
CA ASN A 277 0.16 6.98 4.21
C ASN A 277 0.00 5.67 3.43
N GLU A 278 -1.18 5.36 2.92
CA GLU A 278 -1.40 4.22 2.01
C GLU A 278 -0.82 4.48 0.61
N LEU A 279 -0.78 5.73 0.17
CA LEU A 279 -0.38 6.07 -1.20
C LEU A 279 1.13 5.97 -1.42
N GLN A 280 1.93 6.08 -0.35
CA GLN A 280 3.39 5.93 -0.44
C GLN A 280 4.05 5.65 0.91
N ASN A 281 5.16 4.91 0.88
CA ASN A 281 5.94 4.58 2.09
C ASN A 281 6.65 5.80 2.72
N ASP A 282 6.80 6.92 1.98
CA ASP A 282 7.61 8.09 2.36
C ASP A 282 6.79 9.38 2.59
N HIS A 283 5.50 9.29 2.87
CA HIS A 283 4.69 10.38 3.42
C HIS A 283 4.30 11.55 2.49
N HIS A 284 4.32 11.39 1.16
CA HIS A 284 4.03 12.49 0.23
C HIS A 284 2.78 12.31 -0.66
N GLY A 285 1.86 11.43 -0.27
CA GLY A 285 0.58 11.24 -0.97
C GLY A 285 -0.56 12.01 -0.31
N SER A 286 -1.62 12.24 -1.05
CA SER A 286 -2.88 12.81 -0.55
C SER A 286 -4.07 12.17 -1.24
N TYR A 287 -5.17 12.00 -0.51
CA TYR A 287 -6.47 11.69 -1.09
C TYR A 287 -7.31 12.97 -1.17
N LEU A 288 -8.01 13.12 -2.28
CA LEU A 288 -8.98 14.20 -2.49
C LEU A 288 -10.32 13.55 -2.80
N LEU A 289 -11.33 13.84 -1.99
CA LEU A 289 -12.71 13.56 -2.33
C LEU A 289 -13.24 14.78 -3.08
N ALA A 290 -13.64 14.59 -4.32
CA ALA A 290 -13.98 15.68 -5.22
C ALA A 290 -15.25 15.39 -6.03
N SER A 291 -15.82 16.43 -6.59
CA SER A 291 -16.93 16.33 -7.53
C SER A 291 -16.65 17.08 -8.81
N THR A 292 -17.29 16.67 -9.90
CA THR A 292 -17.25 17.38 -11.19
C THR A 292 -18.55 17.16 -11.96
N THR A 293 -18.90 18.11 -12.81
CA THR A 293 -19.96 17.97 -13.83
C THR A 293 -19.38 17.66 -15.21
N SER A 294 -18.05 17.70 -15.36
CA SER A 294 -17.35 17.46 -16.61
C SER A 294 -17.27 15.98 -16.96
N ASP A 295 -17.10 15.67 -18.25
CA ASP A 295 -16.91 14.29 -18.68
C ASP A 295 -15.48 13.83 -18.38
N LEU A 296 -15.33 12.61 -17.80
CA LEU A 296 -14.03 12.02 -17.43
C LEU A 296 -13.14 11.67 -18.65
N LYS A 297 -13.66 11.82 -19.86
CA LYS A 297 -12.95 11.53 -21.12
C LYS A 297 -12.16 12.70 -21.67
N GLY A 298 -12.30 13.91 -21.08
CA GLY A 298 -11.61 15.12 -21.52
C GLY A 298 -10.11 15.09 -21.23
N GLU A 299 -9.36 15.99 -21.92
CA GLU A 299 -7.94 16.24 -21.66
C GLU A 299 -7.71 17.06 -20.38
N VAL A 300 -8.74 17.78 -19.94
CA VAL A 300 -8.75 18.64 -18.75
C VAL A 300 -10.00 18.34 -17.95
N LEU A 301 -9.83 18.21 -16.65
CA LEU A 301 -10.90 17.94 -15.71
C LEU A 301 -10.82 18.96 -14.57
N ASP A 302 -11.88 19.73 -14.39
CA ASP A 302 -12.04 20.65 -13.26
C ASP A 302 -12.80 19.96 -12.13
N LEU A 303 -12.24 20.00 -10.94
CA LEU A 303 -12.78 19.33 -9.75
C LEU A 303 -13.11 20.35 -8.66
N HIS A 304 -14.24 20.14 -8.00
CA HIS A 304 -14.53 20.73 -6.68
C HIS A 304 -14.03 19.77 -5.60
N VAL A 305 -13.07 20.20 -4.78
CA VAL A 305 -12.48 19.37 -3.73
C VAL A 305 -13.29 19.53 -2.45
N THR A 306 -13.75 18.41 -1.89
CA THR A 306 -14.59 18.37 -0.70
C THR A 306 -13.82 17.96 0.55
N SER A 307 -12.89 17.01 0.43
CA SER A 307 -12.01 16.58 1.51
C SER A 307 -10.61 16.36 0.97
N ASN A 308 -9.62 16.66 1.79
CA ASN A 308 -8.22 16.60 1.41
C ASN A 308 -7.36 16.23 2.61
N THR A 309 -6.59 15.15 2.50
CA THR A 309 -5.70 14.65 3.55
C THR A 309 -4.29 14.44 3.05
N GLY A 310 -3.33 14.76 3.90
CA GLY A 310 -1.90 14.60 3.64
C GLY A 310 -1.10 15.88 3.78
N GLU A 311 0.19 15.79 3.56
CA GLU A 311 1.13 16.92 3.68
C GLU A 311 0.84 18.07 2.70
N GLN A 312 0.23 17.73 1.56
CA GLN A 312 -0.13 18.70 0.52
C GLN A 312 -1.48 19.39 0.77
N SER A 313 -2.13 19.08 1.88
CA SER A 313 -3.45 19.65 2.22
C SER A 313 -3.40 21.16 2.51
N VAL A 314 -2.30 21.68 3.02
CA VAL A 314 -2.17 23.07 3.46
C VAL A 314 -2.35 24.09 2.31
N PRO A 315 -1.76 23.92 1.14
CA PRO A 315 -1.98 24.85 0.02
C PRO A 315 -3.40 24.79 -0.56
N LEU A 316 -4.02 23.62 -0.56
CA LEU A 316 -5.37 23.43 -1.09
C LEU A 316 -6.46 23.99 -0.18
N ARG A 317 -6.26 23.97 1.15
CA ARG A 317 -7.18 24.59 2.13
C ARG A 317 -7.31 26.10 1.98
N ASN A 318 -6.32 26.77 1.41
CA ASN A 318 -6.30 28.22 1.22
C ASN A 318 -6.67 28.67 -0.21
N ALA A 319 -6.80 27.76 -1.17
CA ALA A 319 -7.25 28.05 -2.52
C ALA A 319 -8.76 27.87 -2.64
N LYS A 320 -9.41 28.62 -3.53
CA LYS A 320 -10.74 28.22 -3.97
C LYS A 320 -10.67 26.76 -4.40
N TRP A 321 -11.52 25.94 -3.84
CA TRP A 321 -11.59 24.48 -3.91
C TRP A 321 -11.80 23.92 -5.34
N GLU A 322 -11.14 24.49 -6.33
CA GLU A 322 -11.16 24.06 -7.71
C GLU A 322 -9.77 23.57 -8.10
N LEU A 323 -9.69 22.35 -8.56
CA LEU A 323 -8.46 21.73 -9.02
C LEU A 323 -8.60 21.33 -10.49
N THR A 324 -7.71 21.87 -11.33
CA THR A 324 -7.64 21.52 -12.76
C THR A 324 -6.63 20.41 -12.98
N LEU A 325 -7.13 19.21 -13.30
CA LEU A 325 -6.32 18.07 -13.70
C LEU A 325 -6.14 18.02 -15.22
N ARG A 326 -4.93 17.69 -15.66
CA ARG A 326 -4.58 17.48 -17.07
C ARG A 326 -4.22 16.02 -17.29
N ARG A 327 -4.58 15.47 -18.45
CA ARG A 327 -4.29 14.10 -18.81
C ARG A 327 -2.98 14.00 -19.61
N SER A 328 -2.10 13.09 -19.20
CA SER A 328 -1.01 12.55 -20.00
C SER A 328 -1.46 11.18 -20.57
N ASN A 329 -0.63 10.52 -21.39
CA ASN A 329 -1.02 9.24 -22.02
C ASN A 329 -1.54 8.19 -21.03
N ASN A 330 -0.89 8.04 -19.87
CA ASN A 330 -1.18 6.96 -18.92
C ASN A 330 -1.66 7.43 -17.54
N TYR A 331 -1.62 8.74 -17.23
CA TYR A 331 -2.01 9.27 -15.92
C TYR A 331 -2.53 10.69 -15.99
N TRP A 332 -3.25 11.10 -14.95
CA TRP A 332 -3.64 12.49 -14.73
C TRP A 332 -2.55 13.20 -13.94
N TYR A 333 -2.42 14.53 -14.12
CA TYR A 333 -1.47 15.34 -13.37
C TYR A 333 -1.94 16.79 -13.23
N TYR A 334 -1.37 17.48 -12.26
CA TYR A 334 -1.47 18.93 -12.13
C TYR A 334 -0.15 19.50 -11.64
N MET A 335 -0.02 20.82 -11.71
CA MET A 335 1.17 21.53 -11.26
C MET A 335 0.88 22.21 -9.93
N MET A 336 1.70 21.95 -8.91
CA MET A 336 1.65 22.60 -7.62
C MET A 336 3.06 23.11 -7.27
N ASP A 337 3.19 24.42 -7.01
CA ASP A 337 4.47 25.06 -6.70
C ASP A 337 5.63 24.71 -7.66
N GLY A 338 5.31 24.63 -8.95
CA GLY A 338 6.27 24.26 -9.99
C GLY A 338 6.63 22.76 -10.03
N ARG A 339 6.03 21.93 -9.18
CA ARG A 339 6.23 20.47 -9.17
C ARG A 339 5.03 19.77 -9.81
N GLN A 340 5.33 18.73 -10.58
CA GLN A 340 4.29 17.88 -11.18
C GLN A 340 3.80 16.86 -10.15
N GLN A 341 2.49 16.86 -9.92
CA GLN A 341 1.79 15.85 -9.12
C GLN A 341 1.09 14.87 -10.06
N ILE A 342 1.22 13.59 -9.78
CA ILE A 342 0.54 12.52 -10.50
C ILE A 342 -0.76 12.22 -9.76
N ALA A 343 -1.83 12.01 -10.50
CA ALA A 343 -3.14 11.71 -9.95
C ALA A 343 -3.73 10.44 -10.57
N SER A 344 -4.32 9.61 -9.74
CA SER A 344 -5.21 8.54 -10.12
C SER A 344 -6.63 8.92 -9.75
N ILE A 345 -7.59 8.64 -10.63
CA ILE A 345 -8.99 9.04 -10.46
C ILE A 345 -9.87 7.80 -10.49
N ARG A 346 -10.76 7.68 -9.51
CA ARG A 346 -11.82 6.66 -9.51
C ARG A 346 -13.16 7.30 -9.23
N GLN A 347 -14.14 6.93 -10.04
CA GLN A 347 -15.51 7.39 -9.85
C GLN A 347 -16.18 6.66 -8.70
N ILE A 348 -16.87 7.42 -7.87
CA ILE A 348 -17.76 6.97 -6.79
C ILE A 348 -19.19 7.15 -7.28
N SER A 349 -19.95 6.07 -7.34
CA SER A 349 -21.35 6.08 -7.81
C SER A 349 -22.30 6.27 -6.64
N LEU A 350 -22.80 7.48 -6.45
CA LEU A 350 -23.70 7.83 -5.33
C LEU A 350 -25.15 7.97 -5.76
N TYR A 351 -25.40 8.27 -7.03
CA TYR A 351 -26.75 8.56 -7.52
C TYR A 351 -27.23 7.52 -8.53
N SER A 352 -28.53 7.25 -8.53
CA SER A 352 -29.14 6.48 -9.60
C SER A 352 -29.13 7.27 -10.92
N ARG A 353 -29.18 6.57 -12.05
CA ARG A 353 -29.14 7.23 -13.39
C ARG A 353 -30.29 8.20 -13.63
N ASN A 354 -31.41 8.01 -12.97
CA ASN A 354 -32.61 8.81 -13.15
C ASN A 354 -32.73 9.92 -12.07
N ALA A 355 -31.80 10.01 -11.14
CA ALA A 355 -31.81 11.06 -10.12
C ALA A 355 -31.51 12.43 -10.74
N PRO A 356 -32.16 13.52 -10.28
CA PRO A 356 -31.92 14.87 -10.77
C PRO A 356 -30.45 15.29 -10.69
N PHE A 357 -29.72 14.77 -9.70
CA PHE A 357 -28.29 15.07 -9.46
C PHE A 357 -27.33 14.05 -10.09
N SER A 358 -27.81 13.16 -10.97
CA SER A 358 -26.96 12.16 -11.65
C SER A 358 -25.86 12.74 -12.53
N GLY A 359 -25.96 14.02 -12.90
CA GLY A 359 -24.90 14.77 -13.60
C GLY A 359 -23.72 15.14 -12.71
N GLU A 360 -23.88 15.16 -11.39
CA GLU A 360 -22.79 15.38 -10.43
C GLU A 360 -22.04 14.08 -10.21
N ARG A 361 -20.80 14.02 -10.68
CA ARG A 361 -19.94 12.85 -10.55
C ARG A 361 -18.99 13.02 -9.38
N TRP A 362 -19.04 12.08 -8.46
CA TRP A 362 -18.13 12.02 -7.34
C TRP A 362 -16.90 11.20 -7.68
N LEU A 363 -15.77 11.65 -7.22
CA LEU A 363 -14.48 11.09 -7.58
C LEU A 363 -13.61 11.00 -6.34
N LEU A 364 -12.90 9.89 -6.19
CA LEU A 364 -11.73 9.83 -5.33
C LEU A 364 -10.49 10.02 -6.20
N VAL A 365 -9.67 10.97 -5.83
CA VAL A 365 -8.41 11.29 -6.48
C VAL A 365 -7.28 11.00 -5.51
N GLY A 366 -6.43 10.04 -5.82
CA GLY A 366 -5.16 9.82 -5.12
C GLY A 366 -4.06 10.60 -5.79
N VAL A 367 -3.33 11.40 -5.04
CA VAL A 367 -2.29 12.31 -5.55
C VAL A 367 -0.95 11.95 -4.94
N VAL A 368 0.08 11.89 -5.77
CA VAL A 368 1.46 11.60 -5.34
C VAL A 368 2.42 12.46 -6.15
N GLY A 369 3.48 12.97 -5.51
CA GLY A 369 4.55 13.67 -6.20
C GLY A 369 5.20 12.82 -7.28
N LYS A 370 5.42 13.37 -8.48
CA LYS A 370 6.05 12.63 -9.57
C LYS A 370 7.40 12.04 -9.18
N ASN A 371 8.22 12.82 -8.47
CA ASN A 371 9.55 12.36 -8.06
C ASN A 371 9.45 11.24 -7.02
N ASP A 372 8.43 11.27 -6.19
CA ASP A 372 8.20 10.30 -5.13
C ASP A 372 7.65 9.00 -5.72
N LEU A 373 6.65 9.09 -6.59
CA LEU A 373 6.06 7.94 -7.28
C LEU A 373 7.10 7.15 -8.06
N PHE A 374 8.00 7.84 -8.76
CA PHE A 374 9.05 7.24 -9.58
C PHE A 374 10.42 7.18 -8.88
N SER A 375 10.48 7.41 -7.55
CA SER A 375 11.72 7.42 -6.78
C SER A 375 12.48 6.09 -6.88
N PHE A 376 11.76 4.98 -6.84
CA PHE A 376 12.32 3.64 -6.98
C PHE A 376 12.94 3.43 -8.37
N SER A 377 12.23 3.78 -9.44
CA SER A 377 12.70 3.71 -10.81
C SER A 377 13.95 4.58 -11.03
N GLN A 378 13.92 5.83 -10.50
CA GLN A 378 15.06 6.74 -10.55
C GLN A 378 16.27 6.20 -9.75
N SER A 379 16.02 5.64 -8.58
CA SER A 379 17.06 5.05 -7.73
C SER A 379 17.67 3.82 -8.41
N MET A 380 16.84 2.99 -9.03
CA MET A 380 17.30 1.85 -9.84
C MET A 380 18.11 2.30 -11.04
N THR A 381 17.69 3.36 -11.73
CA THR A 381 18.45 3.93 -12.86
C THR A 381 19.82 4.45 -12.40
N LYS A 382 19.88 5.15 -11.26
CA LYS A 382 21.14 5.61 -10.66
C LYS A 382 22.03 4.44 -10.25
N LEU A 383 21.44 3.41 -9.61
CA LEU A 383 22.17 2.21 -9.19
C LEU A 383 22.73 1.45 -10.40
N MET A 384 21.91 1.29 -11.45
CA MET A 384 22.34 0.69 -12.71
C MET A 384 23.45 1.51 -13.37
N GLY A 385 23.32 2.83 -13.40
CA GLY A 385 24.37 3.73 -13.89
C GLY A 385 25.67 3.60 -13.10
N LEU A 386 25.59 3.55 -11.78
CA LEU A 386 26.74 3.34 -10.90
C LEU A 386 27.37 1.96 -11.14
N ALA A 387 26.57 0.91 -11.29
CA ALA A 387 27.05 -0.43 -11.58
C ALA A 387 27.81 -0.49 -12.92
N VAL A 388 27.27 0.19 -13.95
CA VAL A 388 27.95 0.32 -15.26
C VAL A 388 29.28 1.07 -15.11
N LEU A 389 29.31 2.18 -14.37
CA LEU A 389 30.54 2.96 -14.13
C LEU A 389 31.56 2.16 -13.33
N LEU A 390 31.14 1.43 -12.30
CA LEU A 390 32.01 0.56 -11.53
C LEU A 390 32.59 -0.58 -12.40
N THR A 391 31.72 -1.22 -13.20
CA THR A 391 32.17 -2.29 -14.12
C THR A 391 33.18 -1.75 -15.13
N MET A 392 32.94 -0.56 -15.67
CA MET A 392 33.84 0.11 -16.58
C MET A 392 35.17 0.45 -15.90
N GLY A 393 35.14 0.98 -14.66
CA GLY A 393 36.34 1.30 -13.88
C GLY A 393 37.17 0.06 -13.54
N ILE A 394 36.49 -0.99 -13.06
CA ILE A 394 37.14 -2.27 -12.75
C ILE A 394 37.71 -2.89 -14.03
N GLY A 395 36.93 -2.89 -15.13
CA GLY A 395 37.37 -3.42 -16.41
C GLY A 395 38.59 -2.69 -16.97
N LEU A 396 38.60 -1.34 -16.86
CA LEU A 396 39.71 -0.52 -17.27
C LEU A 396 41.00 -0.80 -16.43
N ALA A 397 40.83 -0.89 -15.11
CA ALA A 397 41.91 -1.25 -14.21
C ALA A 397 42.47 -2.66 -14.50
N CYS A 398 41.57 -3.64 -14.70
CA CYS A 398 41.94 -4.99 -15.08
C CYS A 398 42.64 -5.03 -16.44
N ALA A 399 42.10 -4.31 -17.44
CA ALA A 399 42.72 -4.23 -18.76
C ALA A 399 44.13 -3.63 -18.69
N PHE A 400 44.32 -2.58 -17.88
CA PHE A 400 45.60 -1.96 -17.67
C PHE A 400 46.58 -2.91 -16.97
N LEU A 401 46.17 -3.53 -15.85
CA LEU A 401 47.00 -4.47 -15.09
C LEU A 401 47.40 -5.69 -15.91
N VAL A 402 46.46 -6.28 -16.66
CA VAL A 402 46.74 -7.43 -17.52
C VAL A 402 47.65 -7.03 -18.66
N SER A 403 47.40 -5.89 -19.31
CA SER A 403 48.24 -5.42 -20.41
C SER A 403 49.66 -5.08 -19.96
N PHE A 404 49.78 -4.43 -18.78
CA PHE A 404 51.08 -4.09 -18.21
C PHE A 404 51.81 -5.35 -17.72
N GLY A 405 51.10 -6.22 -16.98
CA GLY A 405 51.66 -7.44 -16.42
C GLY A 405 52.11 -8.47 -17.48
N LEU A 406 51.40 -8.51 -18.63
CA LEU A 406 51.76 -9.44 -19.72
C LEU A 406 52.71 -8.85 -20.75
N ALA A 407 52.55 -7.56 -21.06
CA ALA A 407 53.36 -6.95 -22.12
C ALA A 407 54.83 -6.78 -21.74
N GLN A 408 55.11 -6.40 -20.50
CA GLN A 408 56.48 -6.17 -20.05
C GLN A 408 57.32 -7.44 -20.02
N PRO A 409 56.88 -8.56 -19.39
CA PRO A 409 57.61 -9.82 -19.41
C PRO A 409 57.73 -10.44 -20.80
N VAL A 410 56.68 -10.34 -21.63
CA VAL A 410 56.74 -10.86 -23.01
C VAL A 410 57.72 -10.05 -23.88
N ALA A 411 57.71 -8.72 -23.72
CA ALA A 411 58.69 -7.86 -24.42
C ALA A 411 60.14 -8.16 -23.99
N GLN A 412 60.33 -8.43 -22.67
CA GLN A 412 61.60 -8.81 -22.14
C GLN A 412 62.08 -10.18 -22.69
N LEU A 413 61.16 -11.18 -22.64
CA LEU A 413 61.44 -12.52 -23.22
C LEU A 413 61.69 -12.44 -24.71
N SER A 414 60.92 -11.62 -25.45
CA SER A 414 61.15 -11.39 -26.88
C SER A 414 62.52 -10.76 -27.16
N LYS A 415 62.97 -9.81 -26.32
CA LYS A 415 64.27 -9.16 -26.42
C LYS A 415 65.35 -10.13 -26.10
N GLU A 416 65.24 -10.91 -25.01
CA GLU A 416 66.27 -11.94 -24.64
C GLU A 416 66.33 -13.04 -25.69
N LEU A 417 65.19 -13.41 -26.34
CA LEU A 417 65.20 -14.34 -27.48
C LEU A 417 65.90 -13.77 -28.70
N VAL A 418 65.67 -12.51 -29.03
CA VAL A 418 66.35 -11.83 -30.15
C VAL A 418 67.84 -11.70 -29.89
N ASP A 419 68.22 -11.27 -28.67
CA ASP A 419 69.64 -11.13 -28.26
C ASP A 419 70.35 -12.49 -28.22
N ALA A 420 69.65 -13.56 -27.81
CA ALA A 420 70.15 -14.93 -27.84
C ALA A 420 70.36 -15.47 -29.27
N GLN A 421 69.44 -15.10 -30.18
CA GLN A 421 69.55 -15.47 -31.61
C GLN A 421 70.69 -14.73 -32.32
N GLU A 422 70.92 -13.46 -31.98
CA GLU A 422 72.05 -12.68 -32.53
C GLU A 422 73.43 -13.18 -32.01
N GLN A 423 73.43 -13.62 -30.73
CA GLN A 423 74.66 -14.09 -30.08
C GLN A 423 75.01 -15.58 -30.32
N ARG A 424 74.23 -16.35 -31.08
CA ARG A 424 74.39 -17.78 -31.33
C ARG A 424 74.65 -18.61 -30.05
N LYS A 425 74.14 -18.24 -28.90
CA LYS A 425 74.20 -19.03 -27.65
C LYS A 425 73.22 -20.20 -27.70
N ALA A 426 73.71 -21.38 -27.43
CA ALA A 426 73.00 -22.64 -27.59
C ALA A 426 71.85 -22.85 -26.60
N VAL A 427 71.80 -22.13 -25.46
CA VAL A 427 70.69 -22.12 -24.50
C VAL A 427 70.63 -20.73 -23.88
N PRO A 428 69.55 -19.96 -24.06
CA PRO A 428 69.40 -18.70 -23.36
C PRO A 428 69.04 -18.96 -21.90
N GLU A 429 69.78 -18.34 -20.98
CA GLU A 429 69.34 -18.19 -19.60
C GLU A 429 68.32 -17.10 -19.59
N PHE A 430 67.03 -17.47 -19.38
CA PHE A 430 65.95 -16.51 -19.24
C PHE A 430 65.94 -15.98 -17.81
N SER A 431 65.93 -14.66 -17.67
CA SER A 431 65.69 -14.04 -16.40
C SER A 431 64.22 -14.36 -15.95
N ARG A 432 64.06 -14.70 -14.69
CA ARG A 432 62.70 -14.97 -14.16
C ARG A 432 61.82 -13.76 -14.38
N THR A 433 60.77 -13.96 -15.12
CA THR A 433 59.81 -12.88 -15.44
C THR A 433 58.88 -12.58 -14.28
N GLY A 434 58.84 -13.43 -13.23
CA GLY A 434 57.92 -13.34 -12.12
C GLY A 434 56.50 -13.82 -12.45
N ILE A 435 56.28 -14.22 -13.71
CA ILE A 435 55.03 -14.85 -14.14
C ILE A 435 55.29 -16.33 -14.33
N ARG A 436 54.76 -17.14 -13.44
CA ARG A 436 54.97 -18.58 -13.39
C ARG A 436 54.77 -19.29 -14.72
N GLU A 437 53.81 -18.80 -15.52
CA GLU A 437 53.45 -19.36 -16.81
C GLU A 437 54.47 -19.01 -17.89
N LEU A 438 55.03 -17.80 -17.86
CA LEU A 438 56.12 -17.39 -18.75
C LEU A 438 57.46 -18.03 -18.34
N ASP A 439 57.73 -18.10 -17.05
CA ASP A 439 58.86 -18.82 -16.50
C ASP A 439 58.76 -20.32 -16.81
N ARG A 440 57.55 -20.89 -16.79
CA ARG A 440 57.28 -22.27 -17.22
C ARG A 440 57.23 -22.44 -18.73
N LEU A 441 56.85 -21.43 -19.52
CA LEU A 441 56.98 -21.47 -20.97
C LEU A 441 58.46 -21.45 -21.37
N ALA A 442 59.29 -20.72 -20.66
CA ALA A 442 60.71 -20.78 -20.74
C ALA A 442 61.22 -22.16 -20.28
N GLU A 443 60.68 -22.75 -19.22
CA GLU A 443 60.92 -24.11 -18.75
C GLU A 443 60.21 -25.19 -19.55
N SER A 444 58.98 -24.94 -20.05
CA SER A 444 58.13 -25.93 -20.70
C SER A 444 58.22 -25.94 -22.22
N ILE A 445 59.02 -25.10 -22.78
CA ILE A 445 59.79 -25.54 -23.95
C ILE A 445 60.57 -26.80 -23.55
N VAL A 446 60.77 -27.02 -22.25
CA VAL A 446 61.43 -28.19 -21.66
C VAL A 446 60.53 -29.23 -21.03
N THR A 447 59.43 -28.87 -20.50
CA THR A 447 58.56 -29.85 -19.82
C THR A 447 57.08 -29.50 -19.93
N LEU A 448 56.36 -30.23 -20.74
CA LEU A 448 54.92 -30.16 -20.95
C LEU A 448 54.18 -31.01 -19.92
N SER A 449 53.19 -30.37 -19.31
CA SER A 449 52.01 -30.94 -18.64
C SER A 449 52.20 -31.60 -17.26
N THR A 450 51.63 -31.05 -16.18
CA THR A 450 50.85 -31.87 -15.23
C THR A 450 50.13 -31.14 -14.08
N ASP A 451 50.09 -29.83 -13.92
CA ASP A 451 49.54 -29.27 -12.65
C ASP A 451 48.24 -28.43 -12.73
N ASN A 452 47.52 -28.46 -13.82
CA ASN A 452 46.29 -27.63 -13.95
C ASN A 452 44.99 -28.22 -13.32
N TYR A 453 45.06 -29.39 -12.69
CA TYR A 453 43.84 -30.05 -12.22
C TYR A 453 43.46 -29.77 -10.74
N LYS A 454 44.41 -29.36 -9.93
CA LYS A 454 44.17 -29.19 -8.48
C LYS A 454 43.54 -27.85 -8.05
N ALA A 455 43.69 -26.81 -8.86
CA ALA A 455 43.18 -25.48 -8.49
C ALA A 455 41.66 -25.31 -8.68
N ALA A 456 41.04 -26.12 -9.56
CA ALA A 456 39.61 -25.99 -9.89
C ALA A 456 38.68 -26.57 -8.82
N VAL A 457 39.17 -27.46 -7.95
CA VAL A 457 38.33 -28.15 -6.95
C VAL A 457 38.11 -27.29 -5.70
N ALA A 458 39.05 -26.45 -5.33
CA ALA A 458 38.94 -25.62 -4.11
C ALA A 458 37.98 -24.43 -4.25
N GLU A 459 37.86 -23.88 -5.45
CA GLU A 459 36.96 -22.73 -5.70
C GLU A 459 35.50 -23.16 -5.75
N ARG A 460 35.22 -24.41 -6.16
CA ARG A 460 33.86 -24.96 -6.21
C ARG A 460 33.24 -25.11 -4.82
N ASN A 461 34.04 -25.51 -3.83
CA ASN A 461 33.56 -25.72 -2.48
C ASN A 461 33.22 -24.41 -1.73
N ARG A 462 33.84 -23.28 -2.12
CA ARG A 462 33.56 -21.97 -1.50
C ARG A 462 32.24 -21.38 -2.00
N ILE A 463 31.96 -21.53 -3.29
CA ILE A 463 30.72 -21.06 -3.93
C ILE A 463 29.49 -21.81 -3.42
N GLU A 464 29.64 -23.12 -3.08
CA GLU A 464 28.56 -23.93 -2.52
C GLU A 464 28.20 -23.48 -1.10
N HIS A 465 29.15 -23.03 -0.29
CA HIS A 465 28.90 -22.59 1.08
C HIS A 465 28.17 -21.23 1.15
N GLU A 466 28.53 -20.29 0.29
CA GLU A 466 27.87 -18.96 0.20
C GLU A 466 26.43 -19.05 -0.35
N ARG A 467 26.11 -20.14 -1.05
CA ARG A 467 24.79 -20.42 -1.62
C ARG A 467 23.81 -21.03 -0.61
N ASP A 468 24.33 -21.74 0.38
CA ASP A 468 23.51 -22.55 1.29
C ASP A 468 23.07 -21.78 2.55
N TYR A 469 23.70 -20.65 2.87
CA TYR A 469 23.38 -19.90 4.09
C TYR A 469 23.00 -18.45 3.81
N ASP A 470 22.05 -17.91 4.60
CA ASP A 470 21.72 -16.50 4.60
C ASP A 470 22.84 -15.68 5.22
N ALA A 471 23.35 -14.73 4.48
CA ALA A 471 24.54 -13.95 4.87
C ALA A 471 24.34 -13.11 6.15
N LEU A 472 23.11 -12.72 6.47
CA LEU A 472 22.79 -11.91 7.63
C LEU A 472 22.67 -12.77 8.90
N THR A 473 21.98 -13.90 8.80
CA THR A 473 21.53 -14.68 9.94
C THR A 473 22.35 -15.95 10.14
N GLY A 474 23.07 -16.40 9.11
CA GLY A 474 23.83 -17.67 9.14
C GLY A 474 22.94 -18.91 9.21
N LEU A 475 21.66 -18.80 9.03
CA LEU A 475 20.73 -19.90 8.86
C LEU A 475 20.78 -20.39 7.41
N TYR A 476 20.14 -21.53 7.14
CA TYR A 476 19.98 -21.95 5.75
C TYR A 476 19.29 -20.86 4.92
N SER A 477 19.77 -20.68 3.69
CA SER A 477 19.08 -19.87 2.70
C SER A 477 17.78 -20.55 2.28
N ARG A 478 16.86 -19.80 1.70
CA ARG A 478 15.63 -20.35 1.11
C ARG A 478 15.92 -21.57 0.22
N GLN A 479 16.92 -21.44 -0.67
CA GLN A 479 17.25 -22.49 -1.63
C GLN A 479 17.81 -23.73 -0.97
N ALA A 480 18.70 -23.55 0.01
CA ALA A 480 19.26 -24.65 0.78
C ALA A 480 18.21 -25.37 1.61
N PHE A 481 17.28 -24.62 2.21
CA PHE A 481 16.19 -25.19 2.97
C PHE A 481 15.36 -26.17 2.13
N PHE A 482 14.88 -25.70 0.96
CA PHE A 482 14.05 -26.55 0.11
C PHE A 482 14.81 -27.74 -0.46
N ARG A 483 16.10 -27.61 -0.72
CA ARG A 483 16.95 -28.72 -1.13
C ARG A 483 17.10 -29.76 0.00
N VAL A 484 17.50 -29.30 1.18
CA VAL A 484 17.69 -30.20 2.34
C VAL A 484 16.38 -30.87 2.75
N CYS A 485 15.30 -30.10 2.80
CA CYS A 485 13.98 -30.64 3.12
C CYS A 485 13.50 -31.61 2.02
N GLY A 486 13.72 -31.31 0.75
CA GLY A 486 13.41 -32.21 -0.37
C GLY A 486 14.10 -33.56 -0.22
N GLU A 487 15.39 -33.58 0.09
CA GLU A 487 16.15 -34.81 0.36
C GLU A 487 15.62 -35.61 1.56
N LEU A 488 15.07 -34.92 2.58
CA LEU A 488 14.41 -35.56 3.72
C LEU A 488 13.07 -36.16 3.33
N PHE A 489 12.28 -35.47 2.50
CA PHE A 489 10.98 -35.96 2.03
C PHE A 489 11.10 -37.16 1.07
N GLU A 490 12.26 -37.36 0.44
CA GLU A 490 12.57 -38.57 -0.32
C GLU A 490 12.83 -39.80 0.60
N LYS A 491 12.97 -39.56 1.92
CA LYS A 491 13.24 -40.60 2.91
C LYS A 491 12.18 -40.60 4.01
N PRO A 492 10.96 -41.13 3.77
CA PRO A 492 9.83 -41.05 4.71
C PRO A 492 10.14 -41.67 6.09
N ASP A 493 10.96 -42.70 6.14
CA ASP A 493 11.39 -43.34 7.40
C ASP A 493 12.21 -42.39 8.29
N THR A 494 12.85 -41.38 7.73
CA THR A 494 13.60 -40.35 8.45
C THR A 494 12.68 -39.26 8.96
N LEU A 495 11.64 -38.94 8.22
CA LEU A 495 10.68 -37.89 8.60
C LEU A 495 9.81 -38.33 9.78
N ARG A 496 9.28 -39.58 9.75
CA ARG A 496 8.31 -40.12 10.72
C ARG A 496 7.18 -39.12 11.00
N HIS A 497 7.12 -38.54 12.22
CA HIS A 497 6.32 -37.38 12.49
C HIS A 497 7.18 -36.13 12.35
N ALA A 498 6.71 -35.18 11.51
CA ALA A 498 7.40 -33.93 11.25
C ALA A 498 6.40 -32.76 11.31
N ALA A 499 6.91 -31.57 11.48
CA ALA A 499 6.12 -30.35 11.39
C ALA A 499 6.90 -29.28 10.64
N LEU A 500 6.22 -28.64 9.71
CA LEU A 500 6.73 -27.43 9.09
C LEU A 500 6.11 -26.21 9.79
N MET A 501 6.96 -25.39 10.34
CA MET A 501 6.56 -24.15 10.95
C MET A 501 7.04 -22.98 10.08
N MET A 502 6.14 -22.12 9.71
CA MET A 502 6.42 -20.85 9.06
C MET A 502 6.18 -19.72 10.05
N THR A 503 7.14 -18.85 10.20
CA THR A 503 7.05 -17.75 11.16
C THR A 503 7.42 -16.44 10.51
N ASP A 504 6.82 -15.38 10.99
CA ASP A 504 7.09 -14.02 10.61
C ASP A 504 7.30 -13.16 11.86
N LEU A 505 8.32 -12.36 11.80
CA LEU A 505 8.79 -11.58 12.93
C LEU A 505 7.94 -10.33 13.14
N ASP A 506 7.26 -10.26 14.24
CA ASP A 506 6.44 -9.10 14.57
C ASP A 506 7.32 -7.87 14.89
N ASN A 507 6.84 -6.72 14.47
CA ASN A 507 7.41 -5.40 14.75
C ASN A 507 8.77 -5.08 14.10
N LEU A 508 9.32 -5.90 13.21
CA LEU A 508 10.57 -5.59 12.50
C LEU A 508 10.49 -4.23 11.79
N LYS A 509 9.37 -3.95 11.13
CA LYS A 509 9.15 -2.66 10.47
C LYS A 509 9.20 -1.51 11.45
N THR A 510 8.58 -1.63 12.61
CA THR A 510 8.60 -0.60 13.66
C THR A 510 10.02 -0.35 14.17
N ILE A 511 10.83 -1.41 14.29
CA ILE A 511 12.24 -1.30 14.69
C ILE A 511 13.04 -0.57 13.61
N ASN A 512 12.88 -0.98 12.35
CA ASN A 512 13.52 -0.32 11.21
C ASN A 512 13.16 1.16 11.12
N ASP A 513 11.87 1.47 11.27
CA ASP A 513 11.36 2.83 11.18
C ASP A 513 11.80 3.69 12.39
N THR A 514 12.00 3.08 13.56
CA THR A 514 12.35 3.80 14.80
C THR A 514 13.86 3.91 15.01
N TYR A 515 14.62 2.84 14.75
CA TYR A 515 16.03 2.73 15.09
C TYR A 515 16.96 2.53 13.88
N GLY A 516 16.39 2.39 12.70
CA GLY A 516 17.12 2.15 11.45
C GLY A 516 17.37 0.67 11.14
N HIS A 517 17.72 0.39 9.88
CA HIS A 517 17.90 -0.97 9.35
C HIS A 517 19.00 -1.77 10.05
N ASP A 518 20.05 -1.12 10.54
CA ASP A 518 21.13 -1.79 11.27
C ASP A 518 20.61 -2.49 12.54
N TRP A 519 19.66 -1.86 13.22
CA TRP A 519 19.00 -2.45 14.38
C TRP A 519 18.00 -3.53 14.01
N GLY A 520 17.33 -3.39 12.87
CA GLY A 520 16.54 -4.48 12.29
C GLY A 520 17.38 -5.70 11.97
N ASP A 521 18.59 -5.50 11.45
CA ASP A 521 19.55 -6.57 11.20
C ASP A 521 20.02 -7.25 12.49
N ILE A 522 20.27 -6.47 13.55
CA ILE A 522 20.59 -7.00 14.87
C ILE A 522 19.41 -7.82 15.40
N TYR A 523 18.19 -7.30 15.26
CA TYR A 523 16.97 -7.99 15.67
C TYR A 523 16.77 -9.30 14.92
N LEU A 524 17.03 -9.32 13.60
CA LEU A 524 17.00 -10.52 12.77
C LEU A 524 18.08 -11.53 13.18
N ARG A 525 19.30 -11.08 13.46
CA ARG A 525 20.38 -11.98 13.94
C ARG A 525 20.05 -12.58 15.29
N GLN A 526 19.51 -11.79 16.22
CA GLN A 526 19.09 -12.28 17.53
C GLN A 526 17.92 -13.26 17.42
N THR A 527 16.96 -13.00 16.54
CA THR A 527 15.88 -13.92 16.23
C THR A 527 16.41 -15.24 15.70
N ALA A 528 17.28 -15.18 14.70
CA ALA A 528 17.90 -16.37 14.11
C ALA A 528 18.70 -17.18 15.14
N HIS A 529 19.45 -16.48 15.98
CA HIS A 529 20.20 -17.10 17.07
C HIS A 529 19.28 -17.78 18.09
N SER A 530 18.21 -17.09 18.48
CA SER A 530 17.21 -17.63 19.41
C SER A 530 16.47 -18.83 18.82
N LEU A 531 16.07 -18.77 17.56
CA LEU A 531 15.45 -19.90 16.87
C LEU A 531 16.39 -21.09 16.83
N ARG A 532 17.67 -20.90 16.49
CA ARG A 532 18.67 -21.96 16.41
C ARG A 532 18.99 -22.58 17.77
N GLN A 533 19.06 -21.77 18.83
CA GLN A 533 19.35 -22.25 20.19
C GLN A 533 18.18 -23.00 20.82
N ASN A 534 16.95 -22.55 20.57
CA ASN A 534 15.76 -23.12 21.19
C ASN A 534 15.14 -24.24 20.35
N SER A 535 15.57 -24.42 19.10
CA SER A 535 15.12 -25.52 18.26
C SER A 535 15.80 -26.83 18.69
N PRO A 536 15.06 -27.93 18.75
CA PRO A 536 15.63 -29.27 19.02
C PRO A 536 16.72 -29.64 18.02
N GLY A 537 17.67 -30.49 18.47
CA GLY A 537 18.73 -30.98 17.59
C GLY A 537 18.18 -31.71 16.36
N GLY A 538 18.70 -31.37 15.18
CA GLY A 538 18.23 -31.91 13.91
C GLY A 538 17.21 -31.02 13.17
N THR A 539 16.62 -30.02 13.82
CA THR A 539 15.71 -29.08 13.15
C THR A 539 16.41 -28.30 12.04
N VAL A 540 15.82 -28.29 10.85
CA VAL A 540 16.28 -27.45 9.74
C VAL A 540 15.68 -26.07 9.89
N VAL A 541 16.52 -25.07 10.12
CA VAL A 541 16.10 -23.68 10.32
C VAL A 541 16.64 -22.82 9.20
N ALA A 542 15.77 -22.05 8.57
CA ALA A 542 16.12 -21.16 7.47
C ALA A 542 15.43 -19.81 7.57
N ARG A 543 16.06 -18.84 6.97
CA ARG A 543 15.41 -17.56 6.67
C ARG A 543 14.93 -17.55 5.22
N LEU A 544 13.63 -17.32 5.04
CA LEU A 544 13.00 -17.36 3.74
C LEU A 544 13.21 -16.05 2.97
N SER A 545 12.86 -14.96 3.60
CA SER A 545 13.07 -13.58 3.11
C SER A 545 12.66 -12.59 4.21
N GLY A 546 13.23 -11.40 4.22
CA GLY A 546 12.80 -10.33 5.12
C GLY A 546 12.73 -10.78 6.60
N ASP A 547 11.54 -10.86 7.13
CA ASP A 547 11.16 -11.25 8.50
C ASP A 547 10.64 -12.69 8.62
N GLU A 548 10.62 -13.44 7.52
CA GLU A 548 10.06 -14.79 7.49
C GLU A 548 11.12 -15.87 7.71
N PHE A 549 10.81 -16.82 8.59
CA PHE A 549 11.63 -17.98 8.86
C PHE A 549 10.84 -19.27 8.67
N LEU A 550 11.57 -20.32 8.26
CA LEU A 550 11.04 -21.68 8.16
C LEU A 550 11.80 -22.61 9.07
N LEU A 551 11.07 -23.47 9.74
CA LEU A 551 11.62 -24.53 10.56
C LEU A 551 10.96 -25.86 10.18
N LEU A 552 11.77 -26.85 9.83
CA LEU A 552 11.31 -28.23 9.67
C LEU A 552 11.82 -29.07 10.85
N PHE A 553 10.89 -29.50 11.68
CA PHE A 553 11.11 -30.48 12.72
C PHE A 553 10.81 -31.86 12.15
N TYR A 554 11.67 -32.83 12.36
CA TYR A 554 11.49 -34.17 11.80
C TYR A 554 12.08 -35.28 12.68
N GLY A 555 11.72 -36.52 12.38
CA GLY A 555 12.29 -37.71 13.05
C GLY A 555 11.71 -38.03 14.41
N TYR A 556 10.53 -37.54 14.73
CA TYR A 556 9.84 -37.82 15.99
C TYR A 556 9.04 -39.11 15.94
N GLU A 557 9.00 -39.83 17.07
CA GLU A 557 8.24 -41.05 17.18
C GLU A 557 6.73 -40.82 17.33
N THR A 558 6.33 -39.65 17.88
CA THR A 558 4.94 -39.28 18.07
C THR A 558 4.74 -37.78 17.85
N ARG A 559 3.55 -37.42 17.40
CA ARG A 559 3.14 -36.03 17.22
C ARG A 559 3.12 -35.26 18.55
N GLU A 560 2.73 -35.93 19.63
CA GLU A 560 2.66 -35.31 20.96
C GLU A 560 4.04 -34.88 21.46
N ALA A 561 5.08 -35.69 21.22
CA ALA A 561 6.46 -35.32 21.55
C ALA A 561 6.92 -34.10 20.74
N LEU A 562 6.63 -34.09 19.44
CA LEU A 562 6.95 -32.98 18.57
C LEU A 562 6.19 -31.70 18.97
N ARG A 563 4.90 -31.83 19.29
CA ARG A 563 4.06 -30.73 19.77
C ARG A 563 4.61 -30.13 21.08
N ALA A 564 5.06 -30.99 21.99
CA ALA A 564 5.67 -30.55 23.25
C ALA A 564 6.96 -29.74 23.01
N ASP A 565 7.78 -30.19 22.08
CA ASP A 565 9.02 -29.47 21.71
C ASP A 565 8.75 -28.14 21.00
N ILE A 566 7.76 -28.08 20.11
CA ILE A 566 7.34 -26.81 19.48
C ILE A 566 6.80 -25.83 20.54
N LYS A 567 6.00 -26.32 21.48
CA LYS A 567 5.49 -25.50 22.58
C LYS A 567 6.62 -25.01 23.49
N LYS A 568 7.60 -25.87 23.79
CA LYS A 568 8.78 -25.46 24.55
C LYS A 568 9.64 -24.43 23.80
N LEU A 569 9.75 -24.57 22.48
CA LEU A 569 10.40 -23.55 21.64
C LEU A 569 9.65 -22.22 21.74
N GLU A 570 8.33 -22.23 21.64
CA GLU A 570 7.48 -21.03 21.78
C GLU A 570 7.67 -20.37 23.15
N GLU A 571 7.62 -21.14 24.23
CA GLU A 571 7.81 -20.65 25.60
C GLU A 571 9.22 -20.06 25.81
N ASN A 572 10.26 -20.73 25.32
CA ASN A 572 11.64 -20.26 25.41
C ASN A 572 11.87 -19.05 24.52
N PHE A 573 11.27 -19.05 23.34
CA PHE A 573 11.39 -17.92 22.41
C PHE A 573 10.68 -16.67 22.95
N ALA A 574 9.54 -16.83 23.61
CA ALA A 574 8.82 -15.72 24.26
C ALA A 574 9.65 -15.02 25.37
N GLN A 575 10.66 -15.70 25.93
CA GLN A 575 11.61 -15.12 26.88
C GLN A 575 12.81 -14.46 26.19
N SER A 576 12.95 -14.63 24.89
CA SER A 576 14.05 -14.05 24.12
C SER A 576 13.87 -12.55 23.98
N SER A 577 14.96 -11.81 24.16
CA SER A 577 14.96 -10.34 24.02
C SER A 577 16.14 -9.88 23.18
N ALA A 578 15.92 -8.85 22.38
CA ALA A 578 16.97 -8.11 21.70
C ALA A 578 17.29 -6.82 22.46
N ALA A 579 18.58 -6.51 22.62
CA ALA A 579 18.99 -5.25 23.20
C ALA A 579 18.75 -4.12 22.21
N LEU A 580 18.14 -3.04 22.67
CA LEU A 580 17.93 -1.81 21.88
C LEU A 580 18.96 -0.73 22.24
N PRO A 581 19.12 0.32 21.40
CA PRO A 581 20.06 1.42 21.65
C PRO A 581 19.82 2.16 22.95
N ASP A 582 18.58 2.18 23.43
CA ASP A 582 18.15 2.83 24.68
C ASP A 582 18.42 1.99 25.95
N GLY A 583 19.07 0.83 25.80
CA GLY A 583 19.39 -0.09 26.90
C GLY A 583 18.21 -0.92 27.39
N LYS A 584 17.04 -0.80 26.78
CA LYS A 584 15.86 -1.62 27.08
C LYS A 584 15.91 -2.93 26.29
N GLY A 585 15.59 -4.03 26.94
CA GLY A 585 15.34 -5.31 26.24
C GLY A 585 13.98 -5.28 25.56
N LEU A 586 13.94 -5.52 24.25
CA LEU A 586 12.70 -5.74 23.52
C LEU A 586 12.43 -7.24 23.41
N CYS A 587 11.28 -7.71 23.92
CA CYS A 587 10.87 -9.09 23.69
C CYS A 587 10.71 -9.35 22.19
N ILE A 588 11.38 -10.39 21.71
CA ILE A 588 11.23 -10.83 20.33
C ILE A 588 9.87 -11.54 20.24
N ARG A 589 9.03 -11.08 19.33
CA ARG A 589 7.73 -11.70 19.06
C ARG A 589 7.66 -12.16 17.61
N MET A 590 7.08 -13.31 17.41
CA MET A 590 6.82 -13.84 16.07
C MET A 590 5.42 -14.42 16.00
N SER A 591 4.79 -14.26 14.87
CA SER A 591 3.54 -14.94 14.53
C SER A 591 3.88 -16.16 13.70
N GLY A 592 3.38 -17.32 14.09
CA GLY A 592 3.74 -18.57 13.46
C GLY A 592 2.55 -19.44 13.10
N GLY A 593 2.71 -20.25 12.06
CA GLY A 593 1.79 -21.31 11.68
C GLY A 593 2.50 -22.64 11.53
N VAL A 594 1.88 -23.69 11.98
CA VAL A 594 2.43 -25.06 11.97
C VAL A 594 1.53 -25.99 11.20
N ALA A 595 2.10 -26.74 10.27
CA ALA A 595 1.43 -27.84 9.56
C ALA A 595 2.16 -29.16 9.81
N TRP A 596 1.40 -30.23 9.97
CA TRP A 596 1.87 -31.54 10.45
C TRP A 596 2.03 -32.55 9.32
N TYR A 597 3.15 -33.24 9.31
CA TYR A 597 3.38 -34.41 8.46
C TYR A 597 3.27 -35.68 9.31
N PRO A 598 2.54 -36.72 8.86
CA PRO A 598 1.80 -36.82 7.61
C PRO A 598 0.33 -36.34 7.68
N GLU A 599 -0.15 -35.83 8.83
CA GLU A 599 -1.55 -35.62 9.12
C GLU A 599 -2.22 -34.54 8.23
N ASP A 600 -1.54 -33.42 8.02
CA ASP A 600 -2.10 -32.33 7.23
C ASP A 600 -1.74 -32.50 5.74
N ALA A 601 -0.50 -32.88 5.45
CA ALA A 601 -0.04 -33.11 4.09
C ALA A 601 1.16 -34.07 4.02
N LEU A 602 1.38 -34.67 2.84
CA LEU A 602 2.45 -35.62 2.57
C LEU A 602 3.62 -35.01 1.79
N ASP A 603 3.50 -33.79 1.33
CA ASP A 603 4.52 -33.08 0.56
C ASP A 603 4.87 -31.72 1.17
N LEU A 604 6.08 -31.27 0.92
CA LEU A 604 6.65 -30.05 1.49
C LEU A 604 5.92 -28.78 1.06
N ASP A 605 5.49 -28.73 -0.21
CA ASP A 605 4.85 -27.54 -0.76
C ASP A 605 3.46 -27.32 -0.16
N THR A 606 2.71 -28.40 0.02
CA THR A 606 1.40 -28.36 0.68
C THR A 606 1.53 -28.03 2.16
N LEU A 607 2.50 -28.63 2.87
CA LEU A 607 2.79 -28.29 4.27
C LEU A 607 3.14 -26.80 4.41
N LYS A 608 3.97 -26.30 3.51
CA LYS A 608 4.32 -24.87 3.51
C LYS A 608 3.09 -23.99 3.32
N LYS A 609 2.22 -24.33 2.37
CA LYS A 609 0.97 -23.58 2.11
C LYS A 609 0.06 -23.58 3.34
N TYR A 610 0.01 -24.67 4.07
CA TYR A 610 -0.82 -24.83 5.26
C TYR A 610 -0.25 -24.09 6.46
N ALA A 611 1.06 -24.17 6.66
CA ALA A 611 1.77 -23.40 7.68
C ALA A 611 1.66 -21.88 7.41
N ASP A 612 1.79 -21.45 6.16
CA ASP A 612 1.62 -20.06 5.74
C ASP A 612 0.21 -19.57 6.04
N PHE A 613 -0.81 -20.35 5.70
CA PHE A 613 -2.19 -20.01 6.02
C PHE A 613 -2.41 -19.85 7.53
N ALA A 614 -1.92 -20.78 8.34
CA ALA A 614 -2.05 -20.70 9.80
C ALA A 614 -1.32 -19.48 10.37
N MET A 615 -0.14 -19.16 9.86
CA MET A 615 0.61 -17.95 10.21
C MET A 615 -0.16 -16.69 9.82
N TYR A 616 -0.73 -16.67 8.61
CA TYR A 616 -1.53 -15.55 8.13
C TYR A 616 -2.73 -15.25 9.03
N GLU A 617 -3.43 -16.31 9.51
CA GLU A 617 -4.52 -16.16 10.48
C GLU A 617 -4.06 -15.50 11.79
N VAL A 618 -2.88 -15.90 12.30
CA VAL A 618 -2.29 -15.31 13.51
C VAL A 618 -1.98 -13.84 13.29
N LYS A 619 -1.33 -13.51 12.18
CA LYS A 619 -0.97 -12.13 11.83
C LYS A 619 -2.18 -11.18 11.80
N HIS A 620 -3.35 -11.70 11.39
CA HIS A 620 -4.56 -10.90 11.24
C HIS A 620 -5.52 -11.00 12.44
N SER A 621 -5.15 -11.73 13.49
CA SER A 621 -5.96 -11.88 14.70
C SER A 621 -5.22 -11.45 15.97
N THR A 622 -4.47 -12.34 16.56
CA THR A 622 -3.90 -12.20 17.92
C THR A 622 -2.46 -11.70 17.92
N LYS A 623 -1.68 -11.99 16.88
CA LYS A 623 -0.23 -11.77 16.76
C LYS A 623 0.59 -12.34 17.94
N GLY A 624 1.81 -12.73 17.66
CA GLY A 624 2.75 -13.15 18.68
C GLY A 624 2.47 -14.54 19.28
N GLU A 625 1.74 -15.40 18.58
CA GLU A 625 1.47 -16.80 18.93
C GLU A 625 1.80 -17.73 17.78
N ILE A 626 1.93 -19.00 18.08
CA ILE A 626 2.07 -20.06 17.08
C ILE A 626 0.76 -20.84 17.01
N ARG A 627 0.20 -21.00 15.82
CA ARG A 627 -1.07 -21.71 15.61
C ARG A 627 -0.89 -22.91 14.70
N GLU A 628 -1.55 -23.99 15.08
CA GLU A 628 -1.62 -25.17 14.23
C GLU A 628 -2.60 -24.94 13.07
N PHE A 629 -2.30 -25.53 11.93
CA PHE A 629 -3.17 -25.54 10.78
C PHE A 629 -4.50 -26.21 11.08
N ASP A 630 -5.57 -25.65 10.57
CA ASP A 630 -6.94 -26.17 10.70
C ASP A 630 -7.59 -26.23 9.31
N MET A 631 -7.91 -27.45 8.88
CA MET A 631 -8.47 -27.72 7.55
C MET A 631 -9.87 -27.10 7.37
N GLU A 632 -10.68 -27.03 8.44
CA GLU A 632 -12.03 -26.44 8.32
C GLU A 632 -11.93 -24.92 8.09
N ARG A 633 -11.07 -24.27 8.83
CA ARG A 633 -10.79 -22.83 8.64
C ARG A 633 -10.17 -22.54 7.29
N TYR A 634 -9.26 -23.39 6.85
CA TYR A 634 -8.65 -23.26 5.53
C TYR A 634 -9.69 -23.35 4.41
N ARG A 635 -10.58 -24.33 4.46
CA ARG A 635 -11.68 -24.49 3.50
C ARG A 635 -12.63 -23.30 3.51
N ALA A 636 -12.98 -22.78 4.68
CA ALA A 636 -13.79 -21.59 4.82
C ALA A 636 -13.11 -20.35 4.22
N GLY A 637 -11.80 -20.18 4.44
CA GLY A 637 -11.00 -19.10 3.90
C GLY A 637 -10.84 -19.16 2.38
N VAL A 638 -10.56 -20.34 1.84
CA VAL A 638 -10.45 -20.57 0.38
C VAL A 638 -11.79 -20.37 -0.30
N TYR A 639 -12.89 -20.86 0.28
CA TYR A 639 -14.23 -20.67 -0.25
C TYR A 639 -14.62 -19.18 -0.32
N ALA A 640 -14.23 -18.39 0.68
CA ALA A 640 -14.44 -16.97 0.70
C ALA A 640 -13.59 -16.22 -0.35
N MET A 641 -12.38 -16.71 -0.64
CA MET A 641 -11.52 -16.18 -1.71
C MET A 641 -12.03 -16.57 -3.10
N GLU A 642 -12.49 -17.80 -3.31
CA GLU A 642 -13.07 -18.26 -4.57
C GLU A 642 -14.37 -17.50 -4.88
N GLN A 643 -15.26 -17.31 -3.92
CA GLN A 643 -16.46 -16.48 -4.09
C GLN A 643 -16.12 -15.03 -4.49
N ARG A 644 -15.08 -14.46 -3.94
CA ARG A 644 -14.60 -13.12 -4.32
C ARG A 644 -14.05 -13.09 -5.75
N SER A 645 -13.26 -14.10 -6.12
CA SER A 645 -12.70 -14.25 -7.47
C SER A 645 -13.78 -14.46 -8.53
N ASP A 646 -14.79 -15.29 -8.23
CA ASP A 646 -15.91 -15.54 -9.14
C ASP A 646 -16.82 -14.30 -9.29
N PHE A 647 -16.99 -13.53 -8.22
CA PHE A 647 -17.71 -12.25 -8.27
C PHE A 647 -16.99 -11.19 -9.10
N GLU A 648 -15.66 -11.10 -8.98
CA GLU A 648 -14.84 -10.22 -9.81
C GLU A 648 -14.83 -10.65 -11.28
N LYS A 649 -14.86 -11.95 -11.56
CA LYS A 649 -14.94 -12.52 -12.91
C LYS A 649 -16.30 -12.25 -13.55
N LEU A 650 -17.39 -12.40 -12.81
CA LEU A 650 -18.76 -12.05 -13.24
C LEU A 650 -18.93 -10.55 -13.53
N ILE A 651 -18.25 -9.68 -12.76
CA ILE A 651 -18.24 -8.23 -13.04
C ILE A 651 -17.45 -7.92 -14.32
N ARG A 652 -16.36 -8.63 -14.59
CA ARG A 652 -15.59 -8.48 -15.83
C ARG A 652 -16.32 -8.98 -17.07
N GLU A 653 -17.03 -10.11 -16.97
CA GLU A 653 -17.77 -10.72 -18.09
C GLU A 653 -19.05 -9.97 -18.46
N ARG A 654 -19.63 -9.14 -17.56
CA ARG A 654 -20.77 -8.26 -17.86
C ARG A 654 -20.38 -6.89 -18.44
N ARG A 655 -19.12 -6.64 -18.72
CA ARG A 655 -18.59 -5.41 -19.35
C ARG A 655 -18.12 -5.61 -20.80
N VAL A 656 -18.58 -6.67 -21.47
CA VAL A 656 -18.41 -6.85 -22.91
C VAL A 656 -19.77 -6.69 -23.58
#